data_b12c278c948f8c7e668d3013a446f420
#
_entry.id   b12c278c948f8c7e668d3013a446f420
#
_cell.length_a   1.000
_cell.length_b   1.000
_cell.length_c   1.000
_cell.angle_alpha   90.00
_cell.angle_beta   90.00
_cell.angle_gamma   90.00
#
_symmetry.space_group_name_H-M   'P 1'
#
loop_
_entity.id
_entity.type
_entity.pdbx_description
1 polymer ?
#
loop_
_entity_poly.entity_id
_entity_poly.type
_entity_poly.pdbx_seq_one_letter_code
_entity_poly.pdbx_strand_id
1 'polypeptide(L)'
;MSEKLVLIDGHSILNRAFYGVPDLSNSEGLHTNAVYGFLNILFKLLEEEKPEYLTVAFDVKAPTFRHEMYPEYKGTRKPMPQELHEQVPVMKQVLHAMGIRTMEQPGLEADDILGTLAKRAEKEGMDVSLVSGDRDLLQIASDKIKIRIPKTKGARTEVEDYYAADVEAKYGVTPAGFIELKALMGDTADNIPGVPKVGEKTASELLKQFRTLDNLYAHVEEVTKKAVRESLIANKDLAYLSLDLATIRIDSPVVLDWNEARLGELYTEDAYQLFRKLEFKNLLGRFEQKETKQDSLTAKIHVTSDLADAQEIFEAVKKAGHCGFAVLSDQKKCRKIEETEFCGLALCWGEEQIAVLPAEGFLTAQWLCSQLSDLYLAGIGLSTFEIKKAYPALLSNGEKDQDSCGTKTLFDVLIAVYLLNPLKNDYEPEDIAKEQLDRMIRTRKQLFEKLSLKEAYAQRPEEFYEYAGTLAYVCYAAMPVLSQKLEEAGMQKLFDEIEMPVSRVLYEMEKEGVLVRRQELQAYGDALVDRINELETKIHEAAGCEFNINSPKQLGEILFEKMGLKGGKKTKTGYSTAADILEKLAADNPIVADILEYRGLTKLKSTYADGLADYIEEDGRIHTSFNQTITATGRISSTEPNLQNIPMRTELGRLIRKVFVPKDNYLFTDADYSQIELRVLAHISGDEQLIEAYKSDADIHRITASKVFHTPFEEVTDLQRRNAKAVNFGIVYGISSFGLSQDLSITRKEAATYIEQYFATYPQVKTFLDKQVEDAKQNGYVTTLYGRRRPIPELKSSNFMQRSFGERVAMNSPIQGTAADIMKLAMIHVWEELHRRKLNSRLSLQIHDELLIETNRAEATEVAELLKDKMKHAAELSVSLEVDLHTGENWYDAK
;
A
#
# COMPACT_ATOMS: atom_id res chain seq x y z
N MET A 1 7.95 -9.39 47.02
CA MET A 1 7.09 -9.84 45.93
C MET A 1 7.68 -11.12 45.43
N SER A 2 6.88 -12.13 45.07
CA SER A 2 7.41 -13.33 44.44
C SER A 2 8.02 -13.00 43.09
N GLU A 3 9.14 -13.62 42.72
CA GLU A 3 9.74 -13.49 41.42
C GLU A 3 8.81 -14.04 40.36
N LYS A 4 8.76 -13.42 39.18
CA LYS A 4 7.81 -13.76 38.12
C LYS A 4 8.49 -14.31 36.87
N LEU A 5 8.07 -15.47 36.45
CA LEU A 5 8.52 -16.15 35.24
C LEU A 5 7.43 -16.09 34.14
N VAL A 6 7.80 -15.66 32.95
CA VAL A 6 6.96 -15.81 31.76
C VAL A 6 7.53 -16.89 30.84
N LEU A 7 6.68 -17.83 30.47
CA LEU A 7 6.96 -18.92 29.54
C LEU A 7 6.10 -18.76 28.29
N ILE A 8 6.69 -18.82 27.11
CA ILE A 8 5.98 -18.61 25.84
C ILE A 8 6.14 -19.81 24.93
N ASP A 9 5.03 -20.31 24.39
CA ASP A 9 5.00 -21.26 23.29
C ASP A 9 5.29 -20.52 21.97
N GLY A 10 6.52 -20.66 21.48
CA GLY A 10 7.03 -19.93 20.33
C GLY A 10 6.27 -20.25 19.04
N HIS A 11 5.99 -21.53 18.76
CA HIS A 11 5.29 -21.90 17.54
C HIS A 11 3.81 -21.50 17.58
N SER A 12 3.15 -21.66 18.71
CA SER A 12 1.74 -21.28 18.86
C SER A 12 1.53 -19.79 18.66
N ILE A 13 2.36 -18.96 19.29
CA ILE A 13 2.26 -17.51 19.19
C ILE A 13 2.69 -17.02 17.79
N LEU A 14 3.75 -17.61 17.20
CA LEU A 14 4.21 -17.26 15.86
C LEU A 14 3.17 -17.61 14.78
N ASN A 15 2.56 -18.79 14.87
CA ASN A 15 1.48 -19.21 13.96
C ASN A 15 0.28 -18.26 14.06
N ARG A 16 -0.10 -17.91 15.28
CA ARG A 16 -1.17 -16.95 15.52
C ARG A 16 -0.87 -15.58 14.92
N ALA A 17 0.36 -15.09 15.09
CA ALA A 17 0.81 -13.82 14.54
C ALA A 17 0.75 -13.82 13.00
N PHE A 18 1.16 -14.94 12.38
CA PHE A 18 1.13 -15.13 10.94
C PHE A 18 -0.28 -14.93 10.32
N TYR A 19 -1.30 -15.53 10.95
CA TYR A 19 -2.67 -15.39 10.47
C TYR A 19 -3.38 -14.12 10.98
N GLY A 20 -2.85 -13.47 12.02
CA GLY A 20 -3.43 -12.29 12.64
C GLY A 20 -2.96 -10.96 12.05
N VAL A 21 -1.79 -10.94 11.43
CA VAL A 21 -1.18 -9.77 10.79
C VAL A 21 -1.27 -9.93 9.28
N PRO A 22 -1.67 -8.89 8.53
CA PRO A 22 -1.59 -8.92 7.06
C PRO A 22 -0.19 -9.31 6.58
N ASP A 23 -0.10 -9.85 5.38
CA ASP A 23 1.18 -10.23 4.79
C ASP A 23 2.11 -9.01 4.70
N LEU A 24 3.28 -9.12 5.32
CA LEU A 24 4.36 -8.14 5.32
C LEU A 24 5.63 -8.82 4.87
N SER A 25 6.36 -8.18 3.98
CA SER A 25 7.69 -8.60 3.55
C SER A 25 8.66 -7.42 3.55
N ASN A 26 9.93 -7.70 3.84
CA ASN A 26 10.99 -6.69 3.67
C ASN A 26 11.38 -6.53 2.20
N SER A 27 12.25 -5.57 1.91
CA SER A 27 12.76 -5.28 0.56
C SER A 27 13.51 -6.46 -0.10
N GLU A 28 14.01 -7.40 0.67
CA GLU A 28 14.64 -8.65 0.19
C GLU A 28 13.61 -9.73 -0.18
N GLY A 29 12.30 -9.47 0.06
CA GLY A 29 11.21 -10.41 -0.20
C GLY A 29 11.00 -11.46 0.89
N LEU A 30 11.65 -11.32 2.05
CA LEU A 30 11.43 -12.18 3.21
C LEU A 30 10.11 -11.80 3.89
N HIS A 31 9.22 -12.77 4.10
CA HIS A 31 8.00 -12.55 4.87
C HIS A 31 8.34 -12.27 6.34
N THR A 32 7.73 -11.24 6.93
CA THR A 32 8.07 -10.73 8.27
C THR A 32 6.87 -10.55 9.20
N ASN A 33 5.65 -10.76 8.69
CA ASN A 33 4.40 -10.54 9.42
C ASN A 33 4.28 -11.35 10.71
N ALA A 34 4.74 -12.61 10.73
CA ALA A 34 4.68 -13.45 11.91
C ALA A 34 5.66 -12.97 13.01
N VAL A 35 6.88 -12.59 12.62
CA VAL A 35 7.89 -12.04 13.53
C VAL A 35 7.41 -10.72 14.11
N TYR A 36 6.89 -9.83 13.27
CA TYR A 36 6.34 -8.53 13.69
C TYR A 36 5.17 -8.69 14.67
N GLY A 37 4.24 -9.59 14.36
CA GLY A 37 3.09 -9.84 15.21
C GLY A 37 3.48 -10.50 16.54
N PHE A 38 4.46 -11.42 16.52
CA PHE A 38 5.02 -12.02 17.74
C PHE A 38 5.63 -10.96 18.67
N LEU A 39 6.46 -10.08 18.13
CA LEU A 39 7.10 -8.99 18.88
C LEU A 39 6.08 -8.04 19.51
N ASN A 40 5.01 -7.69 18.79
CA ASN A 40 3.94 -6.87 19.35
C ASN A 40 3.24 -7.56 20.54
N ILE A 41 3.00 -8.87 20.45
CA ILE A 41 2.45 -9.66 21.57
C ILE A 41 3.45 -9.69 22.73
N LEU A 42 4.74 -9.93 22.44
CA LEU A 42 5.81 -9.97 23.42
C LEU A 42 5.94 -8.65 24.20
N PHE A 43 6.01 -7.53 23.50
CA PHE A 43 6.15 -6.22 24.15
C PHE A 43 4.95 -5.88 25.04
N LYS A 44 3.74 -6.17 24.55
CA LYS A 44 2.53 -6.01 25.35
C LYS A 44 2.56 -6.88 26.61
N LEU A 45 3.01 -8.12 26.48
CA LEU A 45 3.15 -9.06 27.58
C LEU A 45 4.16 -8.57 28.62
N LEU A 46 5.31 -8.04 28.19
CA LEU A 46 6.33 -7.47 29.06
C LEU A 46 5.79 -6.25 29.83
N GLU A 47 5.01 -5.41 29.20
CA GLU A 47 4.37 -4.25 29.83
C GLU A 47 3.32 -4.65 30.89
N GLU A 48 2.52 -5.69 30.60
CA GLU A 48 1.46 -6.18 31.49
C GLU A 48 2.00 -7.01 32.66
N GLU A 49 2.90 -7.93 32.36
CA GLU A 49 3.39 -8.94 33.34
C GLU A 49 4.60 -8.48 34.13
N LYS A 50 5.45 -7.62 33.58
CA LYS A 50 6.72 -7.14 34.17
C LYS A 50 7.54 -8.26 34.80
N PRO A 51 7.88 -9.32 34.02
CA PRO A 51 8.56 -10.47 34.56
C PRO A 51 10.05 -10.20 34.83
N GLU A 52 10.64 -10.92 35.80
CA GLU A 52 12.07 -10.98 36.01
C GLU A 52 12.74 -12.03 35.11
N TYR A 53 11.99 -13.07 34.73
CA TYR A 53 12.48 -14.18 33.91
C TYR A 53 11.57 -14.43 32.72
N LEU A 54 12.17 -14.72 31.56
CA LEU A 54 11.43 -15.06 30.34
C LEU A 54 12.14 -16.16 29.55
N THR A 55 11.36 -17.14 29.07
CA THR A 55 11.85 -18.20 28.19
C THR A 55 10.82 -18.51 27.13
N VAL A 56 11.28 -18.74 25.89
CA VAL A 56 10.45 -19.14 24.76
C VAL A 56 10.82 -20.56 24.33
N ALA A 57 9.85 -21.48 24.35
CA ALA A 57 10.08 -22.86 23.89
C ALA A 57 9.61 -23.03 22.43
N PHE A 58 10.37 -23.82 21.66
CA PHE A 58 10.03 -24.18 20.30
C PHE A 58 10.05 -25.71 20.12
N ASP A 59 9.15 -26.23 19.29
CA ASP A 59 9.18 -27.60 18.83
C ASP A 59 10.36 -27.87 17.91
N VAL A 60 10.92 -29.06 17.95
CA VAL A 60 11.95 -29.52 17.02
C VAL A 60 11.31 -30.43 15.97
N LYS A 61 11.78 -30.37 14.74
CA LYS A 61 11.34 -31.29 13.68
C LYS A 61 11.95 -32.69 13.88
N ALA A 62 11.53 -33.36 14.94
CA ALA A 62 11.92 -34.72 15.26
C ALA A 62 10.73 -35.49 15.85
N PRO A 63 10.63 -36.81 15.67
CA PRO A 63 9.62 -37.60 16.34
C PRO A 63 9.73 -37.44 17.88
N THR A 64 8.58 -37.34 18.52
CA THR A 64 8.47 -37.29 19.98
C THR A 64 8.02 -38.65 20.52
N PHE A 65 8.13 -38.86 21.82
CA PHE A 65 7.64 -40.08 22.46
C PHE A 65 6.16 -40.38 22.12
N ARG A 66 5.33 -39.34 21.83
CA ARG A 66 3.93 -39.53 21.42
C ARG A 66 3.81 -40.18 20.04
N HIS A 67 4.74 -39.88 19.11
CA HIS A 67 4.78 -40.54 17.82
C HIS A 67 5.25 -41.99 17.91
N GLU A 68 6.12 -42.31 18.91
CA GLU A 68 6.51 -43.68 19.20
C GLU A 68 5.34 -44.49 19.76
N MET A 69 4.54 -43.89 20.63
CA MET A 69 3.34 -44.52 21.21
C MET A 69 2.19 -44.64 20.19
N TYR A 70 1.98 -43.66 19.35
CA TYR A 70 0.93 -43.62 18.38
C TYR A 70 1.41 -42.93 17.07
N PRO A 71 1.76 -43.70 16.04
CA PRO A 71 2.34 -43.18 14.79
C PRO A 71 1.43 -42.22 14.04
N GLU A 72 0.11 -42.28 14.25
CA GLU A 72 -0.87 -41.39 13.63
C GLU A 72 -1.06 -40.04 14.39
N TYR A 73 -0.35 -39.86 15.51
CA TYR A 73 -0.40 -38.60 16.29
C TYR A 73 -0.04 -37.42 15.43
N LYS A 74 -0.86 -36.36 15.44
CA LYS A 74 -0.75 -35.17 14.58
C LYS A 74 -0.74 -35.43 13.06
N GLY A 75 -1.02 -36.66 12.61
CA GLY A 75 -0.95 -37.06 11.20
C GLY A 75 -1.96 -36.34 10.27
N THR A 76 -3.01 -35.75 10.82
CA THR A 76 -4.02 -34.99 10.08
C THR A 76 -3.67 -33.50 9.93
N ARG A 77 -2.62 -33.01 10.62
CA ARG A 77 -2.20 -31.62 10.55
C ARG A 77 -1.65 -31.28 9.15
N LYS A 78 -2.11 -30.18 8.59
CA LYS A 78 -1.53 -29.63 7.35
C LYS A 78 -0.11 -29.17 7.59
N PRO A 79 0.80 -29.32 6.62
CA PRO A 79 2.16 -28.80 6.75
C PRO A 79 2.14 -27.28 6.96
N MET A 80 3.14 -26.79 7.72
CA MET A 80 3.34 -25.35 7.92
C MET A 80 3.54 -24.66 6.57
N PRO A 81 2.87 -23.51 6.29
CA PRO A 81 3.14 -22.72 5.10
C PRO A 81 4.63 -22.36 4.99
N GLN A 82 5.15 -22.32 3.76
CA GLN A 82 6.57 -22.02 3.52
C GLN A 82 6.95 -20.64 4.06
N GLU A 83 6.07 -19.67 3.88
CA GLU A 83 6.23 -18.29 4.34
C GLU A 83 6.35 -18.17 5.87
N LEU A 84 5.68 -19.06 6.61
CA LEU A 84 5.82 -19.13 8.07
C LEU A 84 7.08 -19.91 8.46
N HIS A 85 7.38 -21.01 7.75
CA HIS A 85 8.56 -21.83 8.01
C HIS A 85 9.87 -21.04 7.94
N GLU A 86 9.97 -20.10 6.99
CA GLU A 86 11.12 -19.20 6.82
C GLU A 86 11.27 -18.19 7.96
N GLN A 87 10.18 -17.83 8.62
CA GLN A 87 10.19 -16.86 9.73
C GLN A 87 10.59 -17.47 11.09
N VAL A 88 10.49 -18.79 11.27
CA VAL A 88 10.87 -19.46 12.54
C VAL A 88 12.34 -19.22 12.91
N PRO A 89 13.33 -19.47 12.03
CA PRO A 89 14.75 -19.20 12.34
C PRO A 89 15.01 -17.71 12.57
N VAL A 90 14.33 -16.83 11.84
CA VAL A 90 14.43 -15.37 12.01
C VAL A 90 13.95 -14.95 13.40
N MET A 91 12.81 -15.49 13.86
CA MET A 91 12.30 -15.19 15.20
C MET A 91 13.28 -15.62 16.29
N LYS A 92 13.89 -16.82 16.17
CA LYS A 92 14.91 -17.28 17.12
C LYS A 92 16.14 -16.36 17.15
N GLN A 93 16.58 -15.88 15.98
CA GLN A 93 17.68 -14.90 15.87
C GLN A 93 17.32 -13.59 16.59
N VAL A 94 16.12 -13.07 16.37
CA VAL A 94 15.63 -11.86 17.01
C VAL A 94 15.57 -12.02 18.54
N LEU A 95 15.00 -13.11 19.04
CA LEU A 95 14.95 -13.39 20.49
C LEU A 95 16.35 -13.49 21.09
N HIS A 96 17.26 -14.18 20.41
CA HIS A 96 18.66 -14.29 20.86
C HIS A 96 19.35 -12.93 20.91
N ALA A 97 19.20 -12.11 19.87
CA ALA A 97 19.75 -10.75 19.84
C ALA A 97 19.15 -9.85 20.93
N MET A 98 17.89 -10.05 21.31
CA MET A 98 17.24 -9.38 22.44
C MET A 98 17.64 -9.96 23.81
N GLY A 99 18.58 -10.92 23.86
CA GLY A 99 18.98 -11.58 25.12
C GLY A 99 17.92 -12.48 25.73
N ILE A 100 16.91 -12.88 24.95
CA ILE A 100 15.83 -13.76 25.44
C ILE A 100 16.20 -15.22 25.21
N ARG A 101 16.14 -16.01 26.29
CA ARG A 101 16.46 -17.44 26.25
C ARG A 101 15.42 -18.22 25.44
N THR A 102 15.86 -18.99 24.46
CA THR A 102 15.03 -19.93 23.72
C THR A 102 15.41 -21.36 24.09
N MET A 103 14.43 -22.27 24.12
CA MET A 103 14.62 -23.67 24.43
C MET A 103 13.96 -24.57 23.39
N GLU A 104 14.66 -25.68 23.11
CA GLU A 104 14.17 -26.77 22.26
C GLU A 104 14.87 -28.07 22.68
N GLN A 105 14.14 -29.16 22.66
CA GLN A 105 14.69 -30.47 23.08
C GLN A 105 14.17 -31.54 22.12
N PRO A 106 15.06 -32.26 21.39
CA PRO A 106 14.64 -33.43 20.60
C PRO A 106 13.92 -34.49 21.46
N GLY A 107 12.83 -35.03 20.92
CA GLY A 107 12.00 -36.03 21.60
C GLY A 107 10.94 -35.48 22.53
N LEU A 108 10.92 -34.16 22.80
CA LEU A 108 9.90 -33.45 23.58
C LEU A 108 9.19 -32.41 22.71
N GLU A 109 7.97 -32.12 23.10
CA GLU A 109 7.23 -30.98 22.53
C GLU A 109 7.45 -29.72 23.40
N ALA A 110 7.21 -28.53 22.83
CA ALA A 110 7.32 -27.28 23.58
C ALA A 110 6.47 -27.28 24.85
N ASP A 111 5.28 -27.89 24.80
CA ASP A 111 4.36 -28.00 25.94
C ASP A 111 4.98 -28.81 27.11
N ASP A 112 5.75 -29.87 26.81
CA ASP A 112 6.45 -30.68 27.85
C ASP A 112 7.57 -29.86 28.49
N ILE A 113 8.29 -29.07 27.70
CA ILE A 113 9.34 -28.17 28.21
C ILE A 113 8.71 -27.09 29.11
N LEU A 114 7.64 -26.43 28.62
CA LEU A 114 6.96 -25.36 29.33
C LEU A 114 6.29 -25.87 30.62
N GLY A 115 5.64 -27.05 30.56
CA GLY A 115 5.04 -27.68 31.70
C GLY A 115 6.04 -28.06 32.81
N THR A 116 7.20 -28.63 32.41
CA THR A 116 8.29 -28.96 33.33
C THR A 116 8.86 -27.73 34.01
N LEU A 117 9.15 -26.67 33.23
CA LEU A 117 9.70 -25.43 33.78
C LEU A 117 8.69 -24.70 34.68
N ALA A 118 7.39 -24.66 34.27
CA ALA A 118 6.36 -24.07 35.09
C ALA A 118 6.21 -24.72 36.45
N LYS A 119 6.17 -26.05 36.48
CA LYS A 119 6.07 -26.81 37.74
C LYS A 119 7.31 -26.75 38.61
N ARG A 120 8.49 -26.62 37.99
CA ARG A 120 9.75 -26.40 38.73
C ARG A 120 9.76 -25.02 39.37
N ALA A 121 9.42 -23.93 38.58
CA ALA A 121 9.35 -22.59 39.09
C ALA A 121 8.31 -22.42 40.22
N GLU A 122 7.15 -23.07 40.09
CA GLU A 122 6.14 -23.13 41.16
C GLU A 122 6.68 -23.70 42.45
N LYS A 123 7.43 -24.83 42.38
CA LYS A 123 8.06 -25.46 43.57
C LYS A 123 9.11 -24.54 44.19
N GLU A 124 9.80 -23.73 43.40
CA GLU A 124 10.80 -22.77 43.87
C GLU A 124 10.15 -21.45 44.36
N GLY A 125 8.81 -21.34 44.30
CA GLY A 125 8.03 -20.26 44.89
C GLY A 125 7.73 -19.11 43.94
N MET A 126 8.06 -19.19 42.65
CA MET A 126 7.82 -18.19 41.64
C MET A 126 6.34 -18.17 41.20
N ASP A 127 5.87 -17.01 40.77
CA ASP A 127 4.62 -16.88 40.03
C ASP A 127 4.88 -17.06 38.51
N VAL A 128 4.08 -17.88 37.84
CA VAL A 128 4.31 -18.26 36.45
C VAL A 128 3.16 -17.80 35.57
N SER A 129 3.47 -17.11 34.46
CA SER A 129 2.53 -16.83 33.36
C SER A 129 2.96 -17.63 32.13
N LEU A 130 2.16 -18.62 31.72
CA LEU A 130 2.40 -19.44 30.55
C LEU A 130 1.49 -18.99 29.41
N VAL A 131 2.08 -18.57 28.29
CA VAL A 131 1.40 -17.95 27.14
C VAL A 131 1.40 -18.89 25.95
N SER A 132 0.24 -19.40 25.57
CA SER A 132 0.05 -20.24 24.38
C SER A 132 -1.38 -20.09 23.85
N GLY A 133 -1.59 -20.38 22.58
CA GLY A 133 -2.91 -20.57 22.00
C GLY A 133 -3.48 -21.96 22.25
N ASP A 134 -2.67 -22.88 22.76
CA ASP A 134 -3.10 -24.25 23.03
C ASP A 134 -3.77 -24.36 24.39
N ARG A 135 -4.93 -25.00 24.40
CA ARG A 135 -5.70 -25.23 25.62
C ARG A 135 -5.25 -26.41 26.43
N ASP A 136 -4.40 -27.25 25.87
CA ASP A 136 -3.90 -28.42 26.57
C ASP A 136 -3.03 -28.05 27.80
N LEU A 137 -2.42 -26.90 27.75
CA LEU A 137 -1.70 -26.29 28.87
C LEU A 137 -2.60 -25.92 30.07
N LEU A 138 -3.93 -25.88 29.92
CA LEU A 138 -4.85 -25.69 31.06
C LEU A 138 -4.71 -26.79 32.14
N GLN A 139 -4.21 -27.97 31.76
CA GLN A 139 -3.94 -29.07 32.69
C GLN A 139 -2.88 -28.76 33.75
N ILE A 140 -1.99 -27.78 33.49
CA ILE A 140 -0.92 -27.37 34.42
C ILE A 140 -1.28 -26.16 35.27
N ALA A 141 -2.43 -25.53 35.03
CA ALA A 141 -2.88 -24.35 35.78
C ALA A 141 -2.93 -24.67 37.31
N SER A 142 -2.55 -23.68 38.11
CA SER A 142 -2.57 -23.75 39.58
C SER A 142 -2.90 -22.37 40.16
N ASP A 143 -2.74 -22.21 41.48
CA ASP A 143 -2.89 -20.89 42.12
C ASP A 143 -1.70 -19.95 41.79
N LYS A 144 -0.56 -20.51 41.37
CA LYS A 144 0.64 -19.77 41.01
C LYS A 144 0.98 -19.84 39.52
N ILE A 145 0.42 -20.80 38.79
CA ILE A 145 0.59 -20.93 37.35
C ILE A 145 -0.66 -20.44 36.63
N LYS A 146 -0.55 -19.29 35.95
CA LYS A 146 -1.56 -18.68 35.14
C LYS A 146 -1.37 -19.05 33.67
N ILE A 147 -2.38 -19.58 32.99
CA ILE A 147 -2.36 -19.85 31.56
C ILE A 147 -3.03 -18.68 30.84
N ARG A 148 -2.29 -18.03 29.96
CA ARG A 148 -2.73 -16.89 29.16
C ARG A 148 -2.99 -17.31 27.72
N ILE A 149 -4.23 -17.25 27.29
CA ILE A 149 -4.66 -17.64 25.94
C ILE A 149 -5.06 -16.39 25.16
N PRO A 150 -4.24 -15.93 24.20
CA PRO A 150 -4.62 -14.81 23.35
C PRO A 150 -5.82 -15.20 22.47
N LYS A 151 -6.81 -14.33 22.29
CA LYS A 151 -7.98 -14.50 21.39
C LYS A 151 -8.13 -13.29 20.49
N THR A 152 -8.46 -13.52 19.21
CA THR A 152 -8.80 -12.43 18.28
C THR A 152 -10.30 -12.26 18.23
N LYS A 153 -10.78 -11.04 18.50
CA LYS A 153 -12.18 -10.66 18.42
C LYS A 153 -12.28 -9.41 17.53
N GLY A 154 -12.55 -9.63 16.25
CA GLY A 154 -12.47 -8.56 15.24
C GLY A 154 -11.03 -8.07 15.05
N ALA A 155 -10.81 -6.76 15.14
CA ALA A 155 -9.49 -6.12 14.98
C ALA A 155 -8.66 -6.06 16.28
N ARG A 156 -9.15 -6.60 17.41
CA ARG A 156 -8.47 -6.53 18.71
C ARG A 156 -8.08 -7.91 19.21
N THR A 157 -6.90 -8.02 19.83
CA THR A 157 -6.49 -9.22 20.56
C THR A 157 -6.82 -9.02 22.04
N GLU A 158 -7.75 -9.86 22.55
CA GLU A 158 -8.04 -10.01 23.96
C GLU A 158 -7.24 -11.21 24.51
N VAL A 159 -6.90 -11.20 25.79
CA VAL A 159 -6.23 -12.33 26.45
C VAL A 159 -7.18 -12.90 27.51
N GLU A 160 -7.38 -14.21 27.49
CA GLU A 160 -8.08 -14.92 28.57
C GLU A 160 -7.05 -15.51 29.52
N ASP A 161 -7.17 -15.20 30.81
CA ASP A 161 -6.32 -15.71 31.86
C ASP A 161 -7.04 -16.81 32.63
N TYR A 162 -6.36 -17.93 32.93
CA TYR A 162 -6.90 -19.09 33.63
C TYR A 162 -5.95 -19.52 34.74
N TYR A 163 -6.40 -19.42 35.99
CA TYR A 163 -5.91 -20.14 37.13
C TYR A 163 -6.70 -21.44 37.32
N ALA A 164 -6.32 -22.26 38.28
CA ALA A 164 -6.98 -23.54 38.55
C ALA A 164 -8.50 -23.36 38.77
N ALA A 165 -8.91 -22.33 39.53
CA ALA A 165 -10.33 -22.02 39.79
C ALA A 165 -11.09 -21.61 38.53
N ASP A 166 -10.44 -20.91 37.60
CA ASP A 166 -11.08 -20.48 36.33
C ASP A 166 -11.30 -21.67 35.40
N VAL A 167 -10.35 -22.63 35.39
CA VAL A 167 -10.52 -23.88 34.63
C VAL A 167 -11.74 -24.68 35.17
N GLU A 168 -11.82 -24.82 36.48
CA GLU A 168 -12.95 -25.51 37.10
C GLU A 168 -14.31 -24.81 36.88
N ALA A 169 -14.31 -23.49 36.98
CA ALA A 169 -15.52 -22.68 36.72
C ALA A 169 -16.01 -22.80 35.28
N LYS A 170 -15.10 -22.85 34.31
CA LYS A 170 -15.45 -22.85 32.88
C LYS A 170 -15.74 -24.25 32.34
N TYR A 171 -14.95 -25.25 32.72
CA TYR A 171 -15.00 -26.59 32.13
C TYR A 171 -15.67 -27.61 33.05
N GLY A 172 -15.88 -27.26 34.31
CA GLY A 172 -16.51 -28.12 35.32
C GLY A 172 -15.62 -29.29 35.78
N VAL A 173 -14.31 -29.20 35.51
CA VAL A 173 -13.27 -30.18 35.92
C VAL A 173 -12.04 -29.43 36.43
N THR A 174 -11.32 -30.05 37.34
CA THR A 174 -9.99 -29.52 37.79
C THR A 174 -8.98 -29.53 36.64
N PRO A 175 -7.84 -28.80 36.72
CA PRO A 175 -6.77 -28.91 35.74
C PRO A 175 -6.33 -30.36 35.46
N ALA A 176 -6.17 -31.19 36.46
CA ALA A 176 -5.88 -32.62 36.29
C ALA A 176 -7.02 -33.36 35.58
N GLY A 177 -8.27 -33.07 35.92
CA GLY A 177 -9.45 -33.64 35.25
C GLY A 177 -9.63 -33.17 33.78
N PHE A 178 -8.96 -32.09 33.39
CA PHE A 178 -8.97 -31.62 31.99
C PHE A 178 -8.26 -32.63 31.05
N ILE A 179 -7.20 -33.30 31.53
CA ILE A 179 -6.52 -34.36 30.77
C ILE A 179 -7.47 -35.55 30.57
N GLU A 180 -8.18 -35.96 31.62
CA GLU A 180 -9.15 -37.06 31.58
C GLU A 180 -10.35 -36.75 30.68
N LEU A 181 -10.76 -35.45 30.62
CA LEU A 181 -11.78 -34.98 29.71
C LEU A 181 -11.32 -35.19 28.23
N LYS A 182 -10.08 -34.82 27.91
CA LYS A 182 -9.44 -35.06 26.61
C LYS A 182 -9.27 -36.55 26.31
N ALA A 183 -8.90 -37.36 27.27
CA ALA A 183 -8.79 -38.83 27.14
C ALA A 183 -10.12 -39.46 26.69
N LEU A 184 -11.24 -38.98 27.22
CA LEU A 184 -12.56 -39.49 26.90
C LEU A 184 -13.07 -38.99 25.57
N MET A 185 -12.98 -37.65 25.28
CA MET A 185 -13.57 -37.07 24.09
C MET A 185 -12.67 -37.15 22.87
N GLY A 186 -11.37 -37.37 23.03
CA GLY A 186 -10.37 -37.26 21.99
C GLY A 186 -10.04 -35.83 21.62
N ASP A 187 -9.10 -35.65 20.66
CA ASP A 187 -8.76 -34.39 20.03
C ASP A 187 -8.53 -34.56 18.53
N THR A 188 -9.39 -33.95 17.72
CA THR A 188 -9.31 -34.02 16.28
C THR A 188 -8.12 -33.21 15.71
N ALA A 189 -7.66 -32.17 16.43
CA ALA A 189 -6.52 -31.35 15.98
C ALA A 189 -5.21 -32.13 16.07
N ASP A 190 -5.05 -32.94 17.12
CA ASP A 190 -3.86 -33.75 17.38
C ASP A 190 -4.03 -35.22 17.02
N ASN A 191 -5.19 -35.56 16.45
CA ASN A 191 -5.55 -36.90 16.07
C ASN A 191 -5.51 -37.89 17.27
N ILE A 192 -5.92 -37.39 18.45
CA ILE A 192 -6.09 -38.24 19.66
C ILE A 192 -7.46 -38.91 19.57
N PRO A 193 -7.52 -40.23 19.59
CA PRO A 193 -8.72 -40.97 19.23
C PRO A 193 -9.92 -40.79 20.17
N GLY A 194 -9.67 -40.71 21.49
CA GLY A 194 -10.74 -40.68 22.48
C GLY A 194 -11.55 -41.98 22.52
N VAL A 195 -12.70 -41.94 23.21
CA VAL A 195 -13.68 -43.03 23.23
C VAL A 195 -14.81 -42.75 22.23
N PRO A 196 -15.03 -43.62 21.23
CA PRO A 196 -16.12 -43.42 20.26
C PRO A 196 -17.49 -43.23 20.97
N LYS A 197 -18.28 -42.27 20.46
CA LYS A 197 -19.58 -41.85 21.00
C LYS A 197 -19.55 -41.07 22.33
N VAL A 198 -18.35 -40.72 22.83
CA VAL A 198 -18.16 -39.87 24.01
C VAL A 198 -17.68 -38.52 23.54
N GLY A 199 -18.56 -37.54 23.38
CA GLY A 199 -18.21 -36.15 23.09
C GLY A 199 -18.08 -35.31 24.36
N GLU A 200 -17.69 -34.03 24.23
CA GLU A 200 -17.38 -33.12 25.34
C GLU A 200 -18.44 -33.10 26.45
N LYS A 201 -19.74 -32.97 26.10
CA LYS A 201 -20.84 -32.96 27.09
C LYS A 201 -20.92 -34.26 27.87
N THR A 202 -20.79 -35.40 27.19
CA THR A 202 -20.85 -36.71 27.82
C THR A 202 -19.63 -36.99 28.70
N ALA A 203 -18.45 -36.63 28.23
CA ALA A 203 -17.21 -36.71 28.99
C ALA A 203 -17.26 -35.86 30.27
N SER A 204 -17.76 -34.59 30.14
CA SER A 204 -17.94 -33.70 31.28
C SER A 204 -18.94 -34.22 32.28
N GLU A 205 -20.10 -34.81 31.85
CA GLU A 205 -21.10 -35.45 32.71
C GLU A 205 -20.49 -36.63 33.48
N LEU A 206 -19.71 -37.48 32.78
CA LEU A 206 -19.06 -38.66 33.38
C LEU A 206 -18.04 -38.23 34.43
N LEU A 207 -17.15 -37.25 34.14
CA LEU A 207 -16.15 -36.78 35.08
C LEU A 207 -16.77 -36.01 36.27
N LYS A 208 -17.88 -35.36 36.13
CA LYS A 208 -18.65 -34.79 37.25
C LYS A 208 -19.19 -35.87 38.19
N GLN A 209 -19.62 -36.99 37.64
CA GLN A 209 -20.17 -38.12 38.43
C GLN A 209 -19.04 -38.96 39.05
N PHE A 210 -18.04 -39.35 38.28
CA PHE A 210 -16.99 -40.32 38.70
C PHE A 210 -15.66 -39.68 39.10
N ARG A 211 -15.47 -38.40 38.82
CA ARG A 211 -14.32 -37.57 39.12
C ARG A 211 -13.03 -37.93 38.38
N THR A 212 -12.70 -39.20 38.24
CA THR A 212 -11.48 -39.68 37.56
C THR A 212 -11.80 -40.78 36.57
N LEU A 213 -10.92 -40.98 35.58
CA LEU A 213 -11.03 -42.04 34.59
C LEU A 213 -10.95 -43.42 35.24
N ASP A 214 -10.08 -43.60 36.22
CA ASP A 214 -9.95 -44.85 36.94
C ASP A 214 -11.21 -45.18 37.71
N ASN A 215 -11.80 -44.21 38.40
CA ASN A 215 -13.04 -44.43 39.13
C ASN A 215 -14.24 -44.65 38.18
N LEU A 216 -14.25 -44.03 37.02
CA LEU A 216 -15.23 -44.26 35.95
C LEU A 216 -15.17 -45.75 35.50
N TYR A 217 -13.97 -46.27 35.25
CA TYR A 217 -13.80 -47.68 34.82
C TYR A 217 -14.06 -48.69 35.93
N ALA A 218 -13.79 -48.31 37.20
CA ALA A 218 -14.16 -49.15 38.36
C ALA A 218 -15.70 -49.30 38.54
N HIS A 219 -16.45 -48.26 38.08
CA HIS A 219 -17.91 -48.19 38.23
C HIS A 219 -18.63 -48.07 36.87
N VAL A 220 -18.04 -48.58 35.80
CA VAL A 220 -18.51 -48.41 34.42
C VAL A 220 -19.96 -48.94 34.23
N GLU A 221 -20.37 -49.95 35.00
CA GLU A 221 -21.70 -50.49 34.99
C GLU A 221 -22.78 -49.51 35.49
N GLU A 222 -22.42 -48.49 36.23
CA GLU A 222 -23.32 -47.44 36.73
C GLU A 222 -23.60 -46.37 35.66
N VAL A 223 -22.95 -46.42 34.54
CA VAL A 223 -23.20 -45.51 33.42
C VAL A 223 -24.56 -45.81 32.79
N THR A 224 -25.47 -44.86 32.95
CA THR A 224 -26.90 -45.03 32.58
C THR A 224 -27.13 -45.16 31.09
N LYS A 225 -26.36 -44.44 30.24
CA LYS A 225 -26.49 -44.50 28.80
C LYS A 225 -25.84 -45.77 28.25
N LYS A 226 -26.61 -46.81 27.92
CA LYS A 226 -26.17 -48.14 27.46
C LYS A 226 -25.11 -48.05 26.34
N ALA A 227 -25.34 -47.22 25.27
CA ALA A 227 -24.41 -47.10 24.14
C ALA A 227 -23.07 -46.48 24.52
N VAL A 228 -23.03 -45.58 25.53
CA VAL A 228 -21.82 -45.00 26.09
C VAL A 228 -21.08 -46.00 26.93
N ARG A 229 -21.80 -46.73 27.82
CA ARG A 229 -21.21 -47.79 28.66
C ARG A 229 -20.56 -48.89 27.81
N GLU A 230 -21.23 -49.40 26.82
CA GLU A 230 -20.70 -50.43 25.90
C GLU A 230 -19.45 -49.88 25.16
N SER A 231 -19.44 -48.64 24.73
CA SER A 231 -18.29 -48.01 24.07
C SER A 231 -17.11 -47.82 25.03
N LEU A 232 -17.37 -47.40 26.28
CA LEU A 232 -16.31 -47.29 27.31
C LEU A 232 -15.64 -48.64 27.57
N ILE A 233 -16.47 -49.72 27.78
CA ILE A 233 -15.93 -51.07 28.03
C ILE A 233 -15.10 -51.56 26.84
N ALA A 234 -15.61 -51.41 25.63
CA ALA A 234 -14.94 -51.90 24.41
C ALA A 234 -13.66 -51.16 24.05
N ASN A 235 -13.53 -49.89 24.47
CA ASN A 235 -12.42 -49.01 24.10
C ASN A 235 -11.62 -48.52 25.33
N LYS A 236 -11.51 -49.34 26.36
CA LYS A 236 -10.77 -48.97 27.56
C LYS A 236 -9.29 -48.63 27.26
N ASP A 237 -8.63 -49.48 26.51
CA ASP A 237 -7.21 -49.27 26.16
C ASP A 237 -7.00 -48.00 25.33
N LEU A 238 -7.97 -47.66 24.47
CA LEU A 238 -7.95 -46.43 23.69
C LEU A 238 -8.11 -45.18 24.54
N ALA A 239 -8.92 -45.27 25.62
CA ALA A 239 -9.03 -44.17 26.58
C ALA A 239 -7.75 -43.87 27.32
N TYR A 240 -7.04 -44.95 27.76
CA TYR A 240 -5.74 -44.79 28.45
C TYR A 240 -4.63 -44.35 27.47
N LEU A 241 -4.60 -44.86 26.25
CA LEU A 241 -3.71 -44.36 25.22
C LEU A 241 -3.95 -42.87 24.99
N SER A 242 -5.22 -42.46 24.90
CA SER A 242 -5.59 -41.03 24.71
C SER A 242 -5.20 -40.19 25.94
N LEU A 243 -5.28 -40.74 27.16
CA LEU A 243 -4.79 -40.11 28.39
C LEU A 243 -3.29 -39.84 28.31
N ASP A 244 -2.50 -40.86 27.95
CA ASP A 244 -1.05 -40.73 27.82
C ASP A 244 -0.66 -39.73 26.73
N LEU A 245 -1.33 -39.73 25.59
CA LEU A 245 -1.08 -38.79 24.49
C LEU A 245 -1.44 -37.33 24.86
N ALA A 246 -2.54 -37.13 25.64
CA ALA A 246 -2.98 -35.79 26.06
C ALA A 246 -2.17 -35.25 27.26
N THR A 247 -1.47 -36.12 28.00
CA THR A 247 -0.71 -35.71 29.18
C THR A 247 0.57 -34.97 28.83
N ILE A 248 0.72 -33.75 29.34
CA ILE A 248 1.96 -32.98 29.26
C ILE A 248 2.91 -33.49 30.34
N ARG A 249 4.12 -33.84 29.95
CA ARG A 249 5.16 -34.28 30.90
C ARG A 249 5.72 -33.09 31.67
N ILE A 250 5.64 -33.14 32.99
CA ILE A 250 6.07 -32.05 33.88
C ILE A 250 7.38 -32.36 34.64
N ASP A 251 7.99 -33.50 34.34
CA ASP A 251 9.23 -34.02 34.92
C ASP A 251 10.28 -34.39 33.86
N SER A 252 10.18 -33.79 32.70
CA SER A 252 11.08 -34.00 31.56
C SER A 252 12.52 -33.61 31.92
N PRO A 253 13.57 -34.23 31.33
CA PRO A 253 14.95 -33.93 31.61
C PRO A 253 15.43 -32.61 31.00
N VAL A 254 14.70 -31.54 31.33
CA VAL A 254 14.97 -30.18 30.87
C VAL A 254 15.70 -29.41 31.96
N VAL A 255 16.88 -28.88 31.64
CA VAL A 255 17.70 -28.10 32.57
C VAL A 255 17.74 -26.66 32.07
N LEU A 256 17.30 -25.73 32.90
CA LEU A 256 17.42 -24.28 32.68
C LEU A 256 18.03 -23.67 33.95
N ASP A 257 19.14 -22.96 33.80
CA ASP A 257 19.59 -22.02 34.82
C ASP A 257 18.74 -20.76 34.77
N TRP A 258 18.10 -20.38 35.87
CA TRP A 258 17.29 -19.18 35.94
C TRP A 258 18.09 -17.91 35.60
N ASN A 259 19.41 -17.90 35.87
CA ASN A 259 20.24 -16.77 35.45
C ASN A 259 20.29 -16.58 33.94
N GLU A 260 20.18 -17.65 33.15
CA GLU A 260 20.09 -17.57 31.68
C GLU A 260 18.73 -17.08 31.18
N ALA A 261 17.66 -17.27 31.96
CA ALA A 261 16.31 -16.82 31.67
C ALA A 261 16.03 -15.43 32.22
N ARG A 262 16.95 -14.86 33.03
CA ARG A 262 16.75 -13.52 33.58
C ARG A 262 16.73 -12.48 32.48
N LEU A 263 15.70 -11.65 32.49
CA LEU A 263 15.59 -10.55 31.55
C LEU A 263 16.68 -9.50 31.81
N GLY A 264 17.50 -9.29 30.80
CA GLY A 264 18.51 -8.25 30.75
C GLY A 264 18.08 -7.09 29.90
N GLU A 265 19.03 -6.52 29.19
CA GLU A 265 18.77 -5.50 28.19
C GLU A 265 18.18 -6.10 26.93
N LEU A 266 16.96 -5.71 26.57
CA LEU A 266 16.25 -6.19 25.40
C LEU A 266 16.62 -5.44 24.12
N TYR A 267 17.03 -4.19 24.27
CA TYR A 267 17.30 -3.24 23.18
C TYR A 267 18.79 -3.15 22.90
N THR A 268 19.38 -4.31 22.52
CA THR A 268 20.80 -4.43 22.17
C THR A 268 21.08 -3.90 20.77
N GLU A 269 22.35 -3.61 20.45
CA GLU A 269 22.74 -3.22 19.11
C GLU A 269 22.44 -4.33 18.08
N ASP A 270 22.68 -5.59 18.42
CA ASP A 270 22.38 -6.72 17.54
C ASP A 270 20.87 -6.83 17.25
N ALA A 271 20.02 -6.61 18.24
CA ALA A 271 18.56 -6.55 18.07
C ALA A 271 18.18 -5.38 17.18
N TYR A 272 18.78 -4.21 17.38
CA TYR A 272 18.55 -3.04 16.56
C TYR A 272 18.85 -3.31 15.08
N GLN A 273 20.01 -3.90 14.76
CA GLN A 273 20.40 -4.23 13.39
C GLN A 273 19.45 -5.26 12.74
N LEU A 274 18.96 -6.24 13.52
CA LEU A 274 17.97 -7.19 13.02
C LEU A 274 16.60 -6.54 12.75
N PHE A 275 16.09 -5.70 13.66
CA PHE A 275 14.84 -4.98 13.46
C PHE A 275 14.90 -4.05 12.26
N ARG A 276 16.07 -3.47 12.02
CA ARG A 276 16.34 -2.64 10.85
C ARG A 276 16.32 -3.47 9.57
N LYS A 277 17.01 -4.63 9.53
CA LYS A 277 17.00 -5.56 8.39
C LYS A 277 15.59 -6.10 8.09
N LEU A 278 14.77 -6.29 9.12
CA LEU A 278 13.39 -6.73 9.00
C LEU A 278 12.41 -5.58 8.71
N GLU A 279 12.88 -4.35 8.66
CA GLU A 279 12.11 -3.13 8.35
C GLU A 279 10.96 -2.85 9.34
N PHE A 280 11.16 -3.15 10.61
CA PHE A 280 10.19 -2.93 11.68
C PHE A 280 10.18 -1.47 12.19
N LYS A 281 9.85 -0.52 11.31
CA LYS A 281 9.90 0.93 11.57
C LYS A 281 9.25 1.32 12.90
N ASN A 282 8.04 0.83 13.18
CA ASN A 282 7.29 1.16 14.40
C ASN A 282 7.92 0.58 15.69
N LEU A 283 8.73 -0.46 15.56
CA LEU A 283 9.39 -1.09 16.73
C LEU A 283 10.77 -0.51 16.99
N LEU A 284 11.42 0.07 15.99
CA LEU A 284 12.72 0.73 16.12
C LEU A 284 12.69 1.90 17.11
N GLY A 285 11.57 2.62 17.21
CA GLY A 285 11.38 3.66 18.20
C GLY A 285 11.48 3.23 19.68
N ARG A 286 11.45 1.91 19.94
CA ARG A 286 11.66 1.36 21.30
C ARG A 286 13.15 1.33 21.72
N PHE A 287 14.08 1.43 20.75
CA PHE A 287 15.52 1.46 21.00
C PHE A 287 16.03 2.86 21.34
N GLU A 288 15.22 3.89 21.20
CA GLU A 288 15.62 5.31 21.33
C GLU A 288 15.89 5.78 22.78
N GLN A 289 15.72 4.92 23.78
CA GLN A 289 15.98 5.30 25.18
C GLN A 289 17.45 5.17 25.63
N LYS A 290 18.34 4.71 24.77
CA LYS A 290 19.79 4.83 25.01
C LYS A 290 20.37 5.90 24.09
N GLU A 291 20.95 6.92 24.67
CA GLU A 291 21.94 7.77 24.02
C GLU A 291 23.07 6.90 23.45
N THR A 292 22.81 6.20 22.31
CA THR A 292 23.89 5.97 21.37
C THR A 292 24.41 7.35 21.07
N LYS A 293 25.71 7.58 21.18
CA LYS A 293 26.37 8.79 20.70
C LYS A 293 25.78 9.09 19.33
N GLN A 294 24.66 9.85 19.31
CA GLN A 294 24.21 10.59 18.17
C GLN A 294 25.45 11.45 17.84
N ASP A 295 26.10 11.17 16.72
CA ASP A 295 26.84 12.19 16.04
C ASP A 295 25.86 13.32 15.84
N SER A 296 25.89 14.26 16.74
CA SER A 296 24.83 15.22 16.89
C SER A 296 24.90 16.21 15.74
N LEU A 297 24.19 15.84 14.61
CA LEU A 297 23.87 16.82 13.57
C LEU A 297 23.34 18.11 14.23
N THR A 298 22.55 17.94 15.27
CA THR A 298 21.99 19.04 16.07
C THR A 298 23.06 19.98 16.64
N ALA A 299 24.21 19.47 17.09
CA ALA A 299 25.31 20.29 17.59
C ALA A 299 26.07 21.06 16.47
N LYS A 300 25.81 20.73 15.20
CA LYS A 300 26.44 21.36 14.02
C LYS A 300 25.53 22.38 13.33
N ILE A 301 24.27 22.51 13.78
CA ILE A 301 23.30 23.43 13.20
C ILE A 301 23.55 24.83 13.74
N HIS A 302 23.96 25.73 12.85
CA HIS A 302 24.08 27.16 13.14
C HIS A 302 22.74 27.85 12.91
N VAL A 303 22.16 28.42 13.93
CA VAL A 303 20.91 29.18 13.84
C VAL A 303 21.21 30.67 13.97
N THR A 304 20.80 31.47 12.99
CA THR A 304 21.02 32.92 13.02
C THR A 304 19.84 33.67 12.41
N SER A 305 19.53 34.81 13.03
CA SER A 305 18.65 35.86 12.49
C SER A 305 19.40 37.16 12.20
N ASP A 306 20.74 37.17 12.34
CA ASP A 306 21.60 38.31 12.00
C ASP A 306 21.80 38.40 10.47
N LEU A 307 21.62 39.61 9.93
CA LEU A 307 21.70 39.85 8.50
C LEU A 307 23.12 39.66 7.92
N ALA A 308 24.16 40.09 8.66
CA ALA A 308 25.53 40.00 8.20
C ALA A 308 26.00 38.55 8.18
N ASP A 309 25.69 37.79 9.21
CA ASP A 309 25.98 36.37 9.30
C ASP A 309 25.24 35.58 8.19
N ALA A 310 23.97 35.89 7.96
CA ALA A 310 23.21 35.29 6.87
C ALA A 310 23.83 35.58 5.48
N GLN A 311 24.32 36.80 5.25
CA GLN A 311 25.04 37.15 4.01
C GLN A 311 26.32 36.33 3.85
N GLU A 312 27.11 36.14 4.92
CA GLU A 312 28.34 35.30 4.89
C GLU A 312 28.00 33.84 4.54
N ILE A 313 26.87 33.31 5.09
CA ILE A 313 26.38 31.97 4.78
C ILE A 313 26.07 31.84 3.28
N PHE A 314 25.30 32.75 2.68
CA PHE A 314 24.98 32.72 1.27
C PHE A 314 26.23 32.81 0.37
N GLU A 315 27.23 33.62 0.75
CA GLU A 315 28.52 33.70 0.04
C GLU A 315 29.32 32.38 0.20
N ALA A 316 29.27 31.74 1.36
CA ALA A 316 29.90 30.42 1.55
C ALA A 316 29.24 29.34 0.68
N VAL A 317 27.90 29.34 0.57
CA VAL A 317 27.13 28.44 -0.32
C VAL A 317 27.52 28.66 -1.78
N LYS A 318 27.66 29.92 -2.24
CA LYS A 318 28.08 30.21 -3.61
C LYS A 318 29.48 29.62 -3.89
N LYS A 319 30.41 29.70 -2.93
CA LYS A 319 31.74 29.11 -3.08
C LYS A 319 31.75 27.60 -3.10
N ALA A 320 30.84 26.96 -2.36
CA ALA A 320 30.73 25.52 -2.33
C ALA A 320 30.16 24.93 -3.63
N GLY A 321 29.36 25.70 -4.37
CA GLY A 321 28.83 25.32 -5.68
C GLY A 321 27.64 24.32 -5.64
N HIS A 322 27.35 23.76 -4.45
CA HIS A 322 26.20 22.89 -4.23
C HIS A 322 25.63 23.10 -2.82
N CYS A 323 24.30 23.06 -2.68
CA CYS A 323 23.59 23.22 -1.41
C CYS A 323 22.33 22.36 -1.37
N GLY A 324 22.17 21.60 -0.29
CA GLY A 324 20.88 21.06 0.12
C GLY A 324 20.09 22.13 0.87
N PHE A 325 18.81 22.28 0.55
CA PHE A 325 17.99 23.31 1.19
C PHE A 325 16.58 22.85 1.51
N ALA A 326 15.95 23.53 2.46
CA ALA A 326 14.54 23.32 2.79
C ALA A 326 13.83 24.67 2.97
N VAL A 327 12.70 24.84 2.28
CA VAL A 327 11.76 25.95 2.51
C VAL A 327 10.83 25.55 3.63
N LEU A 328 10.88 26.28 4.74
CA LEU A 328 10.15 25.96 5.95
C LEU A 328 8.78 26.63 5.94
N SER A 329 7.78 25.94 5.38
CA SER A 329 6.40 26.40 5.35
C SER A 329 5.43 25.21 5.32
N ASP A 330 4.25 25.35 5.93
CA ASP A 330 3.19 24.34 5.91
C ASP A 330 2.30 24.46 4.67
N GLN A 331 2.90 24.69 3.51
CA GLN A 331 2.13 24.76 2.26
C GLN A 331 1.49 23.40 1.92
N LYS A 332 0.18 23.39 1.81
CA LYS A 332 -0.54 22.26 1.22
C LYS A 332 -0.58 22.33 -0.31
N LYS A 333 -0.48 23.54 -0.89
CA LYS A 333 -0.52 23.80 -2.34
C LYS A 333 0.59 24.77 -2.72
N CYS A 334 1.00 24.76 -3.99
CA CYS A 334 2.06 25.60 -4.55
C CYS A 334 1.58 27.06 -4.72
N ARG A 335 1.49 27.82 -3.65
CA ARG A 335 1.04 29.21 -3.64
C ARG A 335 2.20 30.22 -3.64
N LYS A 336 1.88 31.50 -3.83
CA LYS A 336 2.84 32.58 -3.61
C LYS A 336 3.29 32.58 -2.15
N ILE A 337 4.57 32.87 -1.91
CA ILE A 337 5.15 32.89 -0.57
C ILE A 337 4.42 33.86 0.39
N GLU A 338 3.93 34.98 -0.13
CA GLU A 338 3.17 35.97 0.62
C GLU A 338 1.85 35.42 1.21
N GLU A 339 1.34 34.35 0.59
CA GLU A 339 0.12 33.66 1.02
C GLU A 339 0.41 32.44 1.94
N THR A 340 1.70 32.21 2.28
CA THR A 340 2.13 31.05 3.05
C THR A 340 2.62 31.42 4.43
N GLU A 341 2.47 30.51 5.38
CA GLU A 341 3.09 30.64 6.69
C GLU A 341 4.59 30.29 6.59
N PHE A 342 5.37 31.17 5.95
CA PHE A 342 6.80 30.97 5.77
C PHE A 342 7.55 31.24 7.09
N CYS A 343 8.26 30.22 7.58
CA CYS A 343 9.01 30.27 8.85
C CYS A 343 10.50 30.52 8.66
N GLY A 344 11.07 30.26 7.47
CA GLY A 344 12.50 30.45 7.22
C GLY A 344 13.06 29.52 6.15
N LEU A 345 14.38 29.48 6.05
CA LEU A 345 15.16 28.58 5.19
C LEU A 345 16.15 27.77 6.04
N ALA A 346 16.39 26.53 5.64
CA ALA A 346 17.54 25.77 6.09
C ALA A 346 18.46 25.47 4.90
N LEU A 347 19.78 25.55 5.11
CA LEU A 347 20.81 25.38 4.10
C LEU A 347 21.88 24.41 4.61
N CYS A 348 22.36 23.54 3.74
CA CYS A 348 23.48 22.64 4.01
C CYS A 348 24.43 22.62 2.80
N TRP A 349 25.71 22.95 2.97
CA TRP A 349 26.71 23.00 1.91
C TRP A 349 28.00 22.23 2.24
N GLY A 350 27.93 21.39 3.27
CA GLY A 350 28.98 20.50 3.71
C GLY A 350 28.53 19.64 4.88
N GLU A 351 29.27 18.60 5.23
CA GLU A 351 28.87 17.64 6.29
C GLU A 351 28.70 18.29 7.67
N GLU A 352 29.41 19.38 7.93
CA GLU A 352 29.37 20.14 9.19
C GLU A 352 28.88 21.59 8.99
N GLN A 353 28.41 21.92 7.81
CA GLN A 353 28.04 23.29 7.42
C GLN A 353 26.53 23.34 7.19
N ILE A 354 25.81 23.48 8.27
CA ILE A 354 24.34 23.49 8.27
C ILE A 354 23.88 24.77 8.95
N ALA A 355 23.02 25.54 8.29
CA ALA A 355 22.44 26.76 8.84
C ALA A 355 20.91 26.73 8.75
N VAL A 356 20.25 27.29 9.79
CA VAL A 356 18.83 27.58 9.80
C VAL A 356 18.65 29.09 9.96
N LEU A 357 17.92 29.68 9.03
CA LEU A 357 17.66 31.10 8.91
C LEU A 357 16.15 31.34 9.15
N PRO A 358 15.72 31.58 10.40
CA PRO A 358 14.34 31.94 10.71
C PRO A 358 13.93 33.26 10.05
N ALA A 359 12.68 33.35 9.62
CA ALA A 359 12.13 34.59 9.03
C ALA A 359 11.80 35.62 10.12
N GLU A 360 12.83 36.25 10.69
CA GLU A 360 12.73 37.20 11.79
C GLU A 360 13.52 38.47 11.53
N GLY A 361 13.09 39.57 12.12
CA GLY A 361 13.79 40.86 12.06
C GLY A 361 14.05 41.32 10.63
N PHE A 362 15.33 41.44 10.25
CA PHE A 362 15.75 41.83 8.91
C PHE A 362 15.78 40.67 7.92
N LEU A 363 15.73 39.41 8.38
CA LEU A 363 15.59 38.22 7.54
C LEU A 363 14.12 37.99 7.16
N THR A 364 13.56 38.90 6.38
CA THR A 364 12.16 38.75 5.91
C THR A 364 12.03 37.58 4.92
N ALA A 365 10.83 37.02 4.81
CA ALA A 365 10.53 35.98 3.82
C ALA A 365 10.96 36.41 2.40
N GLN A 366 10.66 37.64 2.01
CA GLN A 366 11.03 38.19 0.71
C GLN A 366 12.57 38.23 0.52
N TRP A 367 13.32 38.66 1.54
CA TRP A 367 14.79 38.69 1.47
C TRP A 367 15.40 37.29 1.35
N LEU A 368 14.94 36.34 2.22
CA LEU A 368 15.44 34.97 2.19
C LEU A 368 15.16 34.28 0.84
N CYS A 369 13.97 34.48 0.29
CA CYS A 369 13.60 33.92 -1.01
C CYS A 369 14.40 34.58 -2.15
N SER A 370 14.63 35.88 -2.07
CA SER A 370 15.48 36.61 -3.04
C SER A 370 16.91 36.05 -3.04
N GLN A 371 17.51 35.78 -1.87
CA GLN A 371 18.84 35.18 -1.77
C GLN A 371 18.88 33.74 -2.33
N LEU A 372 17.85 32.92 -2.05
CA LEU A 372 17.74 31.58 -2.63
C LEU A 372 17.60 31.63 -4.16
N SER A 373 16.79 32.57 -4.65
CA SER A 373 16.61 32.80 -6.10
C SER A 373 17.92 33.25 -6.76
N ASP A 374 18.73 34.09 -6.08
CA ASP A 374 20.05 34.51 -6.58
C ASP A 374 21.02 33.32 -6.70
N LEU A 375 20.99 32.36 -5.75
CA LEU A 375 21.76 31.11 -5.87
C LEU A 375 21.33 30.30 -7.09
N TYR A 376 20.01 30.16 -7.29
CA TYR A 376 19.45 29.48 -8.45
C TYR A 376 19.87 30.15 -9.77
N LEU A 377 19.73 31.48 -9.88
CA LEU A 377 20.10 32.25 -11.07
C LEU A 377 21.63 32.20 -11.33
N ALA A 378 22.43 32.16 -10.28
CA ALA A 378 23.89 32.00 -10.39
C ALA A 378 24.33 30.60 -10.87
N GLY A 379 23.41 29.63 -10.92
CA GLY A 379 23.70 28.26 -11.40
C GLY A 379 24.30 27.35 -10.35
N ILE A 380 24.13 27.65 -9.09
CA ILE A 380 24.49 26.76 -7.99
C ILE A 380 23.63 25.50 -8.05
N GLY A 381 24.22 24.33 -7.81
CA GLY A 381 23.48 23.08 -7.65
C GLY A 381 22.63 23.10 -6.38
N LEU A 382 21.32 22.95 -6.52
CA LEU A 382 20.38 23.02 -5.41
C LEU A 382 19.58 21.74 -5.29
N SER A 383 19.67 21.07 -4.15
CA SER A 383 18.91 19.85 -3.87
C SER A 383 17.90 20.05 -2.75
N THR A 384 16.68 19.54 -2.92
CA THR A 384 15.60 19.67 -1.93
C THR A 384 14.67 18.45 -1.95
N PHE A 385 13.74 18.41 -1.01
CA PHE A 385 12.65 17.45 -0.97
C PHE A 385 11.36 18.14 -1.40
N GLU A 386 10.63 17.59 -2.38
CA GLU A 386 9.41 18.17 -2.98
C GLU A 386 9.67 19.55 -3.64
N ILE A 387 10.45 19.56 -4.73
CA ILE A 387 10.86 20.79 -5.43
C ILE A 387 9.70 21.71 -5.80
N LYS A 388 8.50 21.19 -6.10
CA LYS A 388 7.32 22.01 -6.43
C LYS A 388 6.99 23.03 -5.33
N LYS A 389 7.16 22.65 -4.07
CA LYS A 389 6.94 23.54 -2.93
C LYS A 389 8.01 24.63 -2.81
N ALA A 390 9.16 24.42 -3.41
CA ALA A 390 10.27 25.38 -3.38
C ALA A 390 10.24 26.39 -4.55
N TYR A 391 9.56 26.10 -5.65
CA TYR A 391 9.51 27.02 -6.80
C TYR A 391 9.07 28.45 -6.48
N PRO A 392 8.08 28.72 -5.60
CA PRO A 392 7.72 30.09 -5.24
C PRO A 392 8.91 30.90 -4.69
N ALA A 393 9.81 30.27 -3.92
CA ALA A 393 11.02 30.90 -3.39
C ALA A 393 12.12 31.00 -4.46
N LEU A 394 12.37 29.92 -5.19
CA LEU A 394 13.39 29.86 -6.24
C LEU A 394 13.16 30.88 -7.36
N LEU A 395 11.93 31.22 -7.65
CA LEU A 395 11.54 32.08 -8.78
C LEU A 395 11.20 33.52 -8.36
N SER A 396 11.49 33.91 -7.12
CA SER A 396 11.13 35.23 -6.61
C SER A 396 11.82 36.40 -7.33
N ASN A 397 13.04 36.21 -7.86
CA ASN A 397 13.80 37.22 -8.63
C ASN A 397 13.71 37.04 -10.15
N GLY A 398 12.92 36.07 -10.63
CA GLY A 398 12.75 35.78 -12.05
C GLY A 398 13.10 34.36 -12.44
N GLU A 399 13.09 34.10 -13.72
CA GLU A 399 13.28 32.76 -14.30
C GLU A 399 14.63 32.66 -15.00
N LYS A 400 15.30 31.51 -14.85
CA LYS A 400 16.49 31.15 -15.60
C LYS A 400 16.09 30.68 -17.01
N ASP A 401 17.06 30.60 -17.92
CA ASP A 401 16.87 30.16 -19.30
C ASP A 401 15.80 29.09 -19.47
N GLN A 402 14.95 29.27 -20.49
CA GLN A 402 13.75 28.46 -20.75
C GLN A 402 14.06 27.00 -21.19
N ASP A 403 15.34 26.69 -21.49
CA ASP A 403 15.78 25.34 -21.81
C ASP A 403 15.64 24.38 -20.61
N SER A 404 15.04 23.21 -20.84
CA SER A 404 14.76 22.20 -19.81
C SER A 404 13.95 22.75 -18.62
N CYS A 405 13.04 23.66 -18.88
CA CYS A 405 12.18 24.31 -17.88
C CYS A 405 12.97 24.94 -16.71
N GLY A 406 14.24 25.31 -16.91
CA GLY A 406 15.11 25.89 -15.88
C GLY A 406 15.56 24.94 -14.79
N THR A 407 15.47 23.62 -14.98
CA THR A 407 15.70 22.62 -13.90
C THR A 407 17.11 22.01 -13.85
N LYS A 408 18.01 22.36 -14.78
CA LYS A 408 19.35 21.76 -14.92
C LYS A 408 20.23 21.78 -13.66
N THR A 409 20.03 22.71 -12.76
CA THR A 409 20.81 22.85 -11.53
C THR A 409 20.02 22.45 -10.28
N LEU A 410 18.84 21.89 -10.50
CA LEU A 410 17.93 21.50 -9.43
C LEU A 410 17.89 19.97 -9.30
N PHE A 411 17.77 19.49 -8.08
CA PHE A 411 17.65 18.05 -7.78
C PHE A 411 16.57 17.83 -6.73
N ASP A 412 15.55 17.05 -7.08
CA ASP A 412 14.52 16.62 -6.13
C ASP A 412 14.82 15.21 -5.62
N VAL A 413 15.13 15.08 -4.35
CA VAL A 413 15.45 13.78 -3.74
C VAL A 413 14.24 12.85 -3.69
N LEU A 414 13.02 13.39 -3.60
CA LEU A 414 11.78 12.59 -3.63
C LEU A 414 11.56 11.97 -5.01
N ILE A 415 11.73 12.73 -6.09
CA ILE A 415 11.62 12.21 -7.46
C ILE A 415 12.68 11.13 -7.71
N ALA A 416 13.91 11.35 -7.24
CA ALA A 416 15.00 10.40 -7.41
C ALA A 416 14.71 9.06 -6.71
N VAL A 417 14.27 9.07 -5.45
CA VAL A 417 13.96 7.81 -4.73
C VAL A 417 12.72 7.13 -5.30
N TYR A 418 11.73 7.89 -5.77
CA TYR A 418 10.56 7.34 -6.45
C TYR A 418 10.97 6.57 -7.73
N LEU A 419 11.85 7.11 -8.56
CA LEU A 419 12.33 6.42 -9.75
C LEU A 419 13.05 5.11 -9.42
N LEU A 420 13.84 5.10 -8.34
CA LEU A 420 14.54 3.91 -7.87
C LEU A 420 13.61 2.85 -7.28
N ASN A 421 12.51 3.26 -6.63
CA ASN A 421 11.50 2.35 -6.08
C ASN A 421 10.07 2.92 -6.19
N PRO A 422 9.41 2.80 -7.35
CA PRO A 422 8.07 3.36 -7.57
C PRO A 422 6.93 2.57 -6.90
N LEU A 423 7.23 1.50 -6.17
CA LEU A 423 6.22 0.72 -5.44
C LEU A 423 5.95 1.29 -4.04
N LYS A 424 6.83 2.12 -3.52
CA LYS A 424 6.64 2.85 -2.27
C LYS A 424 5.99 4.21 -2.57
N ASN A 425 4.81 4.45 -2.04
CA ASN A 425 3.96 5.60 -2.42
C ASN A 425 4.15 6.84 -1.53
N ASP A 426 4.79 6.68 -0.38
CA ASP A 426 4.98 7.70 0.64
C ASP A 426 6.42 7.65 1.16
N TYR A 427 7.28 8.49 0.58
CA TYR A 427 8.62 8.71 1.09
C TYR A 427 8.63 9.92 2.02
N GLU A 428 9.20 9.74 3.19
CA GLU A 428 9.51 10.82 4.11
C GLU A 428 11.02 11.04 4.18
N PRO A 429 11.51 12.23 4.59
CA PRO A 429 12.95 12.50 4.71
C PRO A 429 13.71 11.49 5.59
N GLU A 430 13.07 11.00 6.64
CA GLU A 430 13.63 9.95 7.50
C GLU A 430 13.82 8.61 6.81
N ASP A 431 12.95 8.28 5.86
CA ASP A 431 13.14 7.08 5.02
C ASP A 431 14.40 7.22 4.15
N ILE A 432 14.59 8.40 3.57
CA ILE A 432 15.76 8.69 2.74
C ILE A 432 17.05 8.66 3.56
N ALA A 433 17.04 9.29 4.74
CA ALA A 433 18.17 9.28 5.66
C ALA A 433 18.58 7.84 6.01
N LYS A 434 17.58 7.00 6.32
CA LYS A 434 17.81 5.60 6.68
C LYS A 434 18.26 4.74 5.49
N GLU A 435 17.53 4.80 4.36
CA GLU A 435 17.73 3.88 3.22
C GLU A 435 18.94 4.26 2.35
N GLN A 436 19.27 5.57 2.28
CA GLN A 436 20.30 6.06 1.41
C GLN A 436 21.58 6.48 2.15
N LEU A 437 21.47 6.93 3.41
CA LEU A 437 22.59 7.48 4.16
C LEU A 437 22.99 6.65 5.39
N ASP A 438 22.21 5.59 5.68
CA ASP A 438 22.40 4.74 6.87
C ASP A 438 22.35 5.53 8.19
N ARG A 439 21.52 6.59 8.22
CA ARG A 439 21.34 7.46 9.39
C ARG A 439 19.90 7.43 9.88
N MET A 440 19.74 7.36 11.20
CA MET A 440 18.44 7.55 11.84
C MET A 440 18.28 9.01 12.24
N ILE A 441 17.17 9.61 11.84
CA ILE A 441 16.76 10.96 12.23
C ILE A 441 15.39 10.90 12.87
N ARG A 442 15.07 11.85 13.75
CA ARG A 442 13.74 11.94 14.36
C ARG A 442 12.71 12.38 13.33
N THR A 443 11.55 11.69 13.32
CA THR A 443 10.46 12.03 12.42
C THR A 443 9.81 13.35 12.80
N ARG A 444 9.18 14.02 11.84
CA ARG A 444 8.35 15.23 12.14
C ARG A 444 7.34 14.96 13.26
N LYS A 445 6.72 13.77 13.25
CA LYS A 445 5.74 13.37 14.27
C LYS A 445 6.34 13.20 15.66
N GLN A 446 7.58 12.71 15.76
CA GLN A 446 8.29 12.59 17.05
C GLN A 446 8.68 13.97 17.61
N LEU A 447 9.06 14.90 16.74
CA LEU A 447 9.47 16.26 17.13
C LEU A 447 8.26 17.14 17.49
N PHE A 448 7.22 17.12 16.65
CA PHE A 448 6.13 18.10 16.71
C PHE A 448 4.75 17.51 17.02
N GLU A 449 4.59 16.17 17.01
CA GLU A 449 3.29 15.51 17.14
C GLU A 449 2.33 15.95 16.00
N LYS A 450 1.38 16.84 16.30
CA LYS A 450 0.40 17.38 15.33
C LYS A 450 0.58 18.88 15.07
N LEU A 451 1.61 19.52 15.64
CA LEU A 451 1.83 20.94 15.46
C LEU A 451 2.19 21.27 14.00
N SER A 452 1.69 22.39 13.51
CA SER A 452 2.17 23.02 12.28
C SER A 452 3.63 23.49 12.46
N LEU A 453 4.34 23.77 11.36
CA LEU A 453 5.71 24.31 11.46
C LEU A 453 5.76 25.65 12.21
N LYS A 454 4.75 26.51 11.99
CA LYS A 454 4.63 27.78 12.71
C LYS A 454 4.40 27.59 14.20
N GLU A 455 3.52 26.67 14.57
CA GLU A 455 3.30 26.35 15.98
C GLU A 455 4.54 25.70 16.61
N ALA A 456 5.21 24.79 15.89
CA ALA A 456 6.46 24.17 16.33
C ALA A 456 7.57 25.22 16.53
N TYR A 457 7.72 26.14 15.59
CA TYR A 457 8.65 27.24 15.71
C TYR A 457 8.41 28.09 16.97
N ALA A 458 7.14 28.38 17.28
CA ALA A 458 6.78 29.18 18.45
C ALA A 458 6.89 28.41 19.78
N GLN A 459 6.60 27.12 19.82
CA GLN A 459 6.45 26.34 21.05
C GLN A 459 7.63 25.40 21.33
N ARG A 460 8.34 24.93 20.31
CA ARG A 460 9.43 23.94 20.34
C ARG A 460 10.58 24.36 19.40
N PRO A 461 11.22 25.52 19.61
CA PRO A 461 12.18 26.08 18.66
C PRO A 461 13.40 25.16 18.45
N GLU A 462 13.89 24.49 19.48
CA GLU A 462 15.06 23.59 19.35
C GLU A 462 14.74 22.40 18.44
N GLU A 463 13.59 21.75 18.62
CA GLU A 463 13.13 20.66 17.75
C GLU A 463 12.82 21.14 16.34
N PHE A 464 12.33 22.37 16.17
CA PHE A 464 12.13 22.97 14.86
C PHE A 464 13.46 23.18 14.13
N TYR A 465 14.48 23.71 14.79
CA TYR A 465 15.81 23.90 14.20
C TYR A 465 16.48 22.57 13.87
N GLU A 466 16.33 21.58 14.73
CA GLU A 466 16.80 20.22 14.44
C GLU A 466 16.14 19.66 13.19
N TYR A 467 14.81 19.71 13.09
CA TYR A 467 14.07 19.25 11.92
C TYR A 467 14.55 19.97 10.64
N ALA A 468 14.60 21.28 10.67
CA ALA A 468 14.97 22.12 9.55
C ALA A 468 16.37 21.84 9.03
N GLY A 469 17.37 21.84 9.92
CA GLY A 469 18.77 21.59 9.57
C GLY A 469 18.99 20.17 9.10
N THR A 470 18.32 19.20 9.72
CA THR A 470 18.41 17.80 9.34
C THR A 470 17.80 17.56 7.95
N LEU A 471 16.69 18.21 7.63
CA LEU A 471 16.07 18.13 6.30
C LEU A 471 17.01 18.66 5.21
N ALA A 472 17.62 19.82 5.41
CA ALA A 472 18.60 20.38 4.49
C ALA A 472 19.83 19.45 4.34
N TYR A 473 20.33 18.87 5.43
CA TYR A 473 21.41 17.91 5.41
C TYR A 473 21.05 16.65 4.61
N VAL A 474 19.87 16.07 4.80
CA VAL A 474 19.42 14.89 4.04
C VAL A 474 19.38 15.19 2.55
N CYS A 475 18.87 16.37 2.16
CA CYS A 475 18.84 16.79 0.76
C CYS A 475 20.26 16.96 0.18
N TYR A 476 21.21 17.49 0.96
CA TYR A 476 22.60 17.63 0.56
C TYR A 476 23.31 16.27 0.39
N ALA A 477 23.24 15.44 1.43
CA ALA A 477 24.00 14.19 1.51
C ALA A 477 23.43 13.08 0.62
N ALA A 478 22.12 13.05 0.40
CA ALA A 478 21.48 12.04 -0.42
C ALA A 478 21.65 12.28 -1.93
N MET A 479 21.85 13.54 -2.37
CA MET A 479 21.93 13.86 -3.80
C MET A 479 23.03 13.08 -4.53
N PRO A 480 24.31 13.07 -4.10
CA PRO A 480 25.35 12.32 -4.81
C PRO A 480 25.10 10.81 -4.82
N VAL A 481 24.57 10.25 -3.72
CA VAL A 481 24.22 8.82 -3.61
C VAL A 481 23.11 8.45 -4.57
N LEU A 482 22.07 9.26 -4.63
CA LEU A 482 20.92 9.03 -5.50
C LEU A 482 21.29 9.23 -6.98
N SER A 483 22.08 10.25 -7.31
CA SER A 483 22.58 10.48 -8.67
C SER A 483 23.39 9.28 -9.16
N GLN A 484 24.31 8.76 -8.35
CA GLN A 484 25.05 7.55 -8.69
C GLN A 484 24.11 6.35 -8.94
N LYS A 485 23.12 6.13 -8.07
CA LYS A 485 22.17 5.02 -8.23
C LYS A 485 21.28 5.19 -9.47
N LEU A 486 20.88 6.40 -9.81
CA LEU A 486 20.15 6.69 -11.06
C LEU A 486 21.01 6.39 -12.29
N GLU A 487 22.29 6.74 -12.27
CA GLU A 487 23.24 6.43 -13.34
C GLU A 487 23.43 4.91 -13.49
N GLU A 488 23.72 4.20 -12.41
CA GLU A 488 23.83 2.73 -12.37
C GLU A 488 22.56 2.02 -12.85
N ALA A 489 21.40 2.62 -12.55
CA ALA A 489 20.11 2.11 -13.03
C ALA A 489 19.78 2.50 -14.48
N GLY A 490 20.59 3.37 -15.13
CA GLY A 490 20.33 3.90 -16.46
C GLY A 490 19.14 4.85 -16.53
N MET A 491 18.78 5.49 -15.41
CA MET A 491 17.62 6.39 -15.29
C MET A 491 18.00 7.88 -15.14
N GLN A 492 19.30 8.22 -15.17
CA GLN A 492 19.74 9.62 -15.01
C GLN A 492 19.11 10.51 -16.10
N LYS A 493 19.13 10.06 -17.36
CA LYS A 493 18.52 10.80 -18.47
C LYS A 493 17.01 10.99 -18.29
N LEU A 494 16.29 9.96 -17.82
CA LEU A 494 14.88 10.06 -17.49
C LEU A 494 14.63 11.12 -16.40
N PHE A 495 15.46 11.16 -15.37
CA PHE A 495 15.40 12.14 -14.30
C PHE A 495 15.62 13.57 -14.82
N ASP A 496 16.73 13.80 -15.58
CA ASP A 496 17.15 15.13 -15.99
C ASP A 496 16.30 15.73 -17.13
N GLU A 497 15.86 14.89 -18.08
CA GLU A 497 15.19 15.37 -19.30
C GLU A 497 13.65 15.27 -19.23
N ILE A 498 13.10 14.45 -18.32
CA ILE A 498 11.65 14.24 -18.22
C ILE A 498 11.13 14.61 -16.83
N GLU A 499 11.59 13.95 -15.77
CA GLU A 499 10.97 14.08 -14.45
C GLU A 499 11.22 15.45 -13.81
N MET A 500 12.43 15.95 -13.83
CA MET A 500 12.72 17.28 -13.30
C MET A 500 12.05 18.40 -14.11
N PRO A 501 12.13 18.44 -15.45
CA PRO A 501 11.43 19.45 -16.22
C PRO A 501 9.91 19.43 -16.03
N VAL A 502 9.27 18.25 -16.01
CA VAL A 502 7.82 18.17 -15.81
C VAL A 502 7.38 18.68 -14.45
N SER A 503 8.23 18.60 -13.41
CA SER A 503 7.92 19.17 -12.09
C SER A 503 7.67 20.68 -12.16
N ARG A 504 8.41 21.37 -13.01
CA ARG A 504 8.23 22.81 -13.27
C ARG A 504 6.90 23.09 -14.01
N VAL A 505 6.60 22.30 -15.01
CA VAL A 505 5.33 22.41 -15.76
C VAL A 505 4.13 22.20 -14.84
N LEU A 506 4.18 21.15 -14.00
CA LEU A 506 3.12 20.85 -13.04
C LEU A 506 2.94 21.97 -12.00
N TYR A 507 4.04 22.56 -11.51
CA TYR A 507 3.96 23.72 -10.64
C TYR A 507 3.18 24.88 -11.26
N GLU A 508 3.46 25.21 -12.54
CA GLU A 508 2.77 26.28 -13.25
C GLU A 508 1.27 25.96 -13.45
N MET A 509 0.96 24.71 -13.80
CA MET A 509 -0.44 24.26 -13.95
C MET A 509 -1.20 24.33 -12.63
N GLU A 510 -0.58 23.91 -11.51
CA GLU A 510 -1.17 24.03 -10.17
C GLU A 510 -1.40 25.48 -9.77
N LYS A 511 -0.44 26.35 -10.09
CA LYS A 511 -0.54 27.79 -9.84
C LYS A 511 -1.62 28.48 -10.68
N GLU A 512 -1.74 28.11 -11.96
CA GLU A 512 -2.78 28.66 -12.85
C GLU A 512 -4.17 28.15 -12.44
N GLY A 513 -4.33 26.83 -12.18
CA GLY A 513 -5.62 26.22 -11.87
C GLY A 513 -6.62 26.32 -13.03
N VAL A 514 -7.90 26.02 -12.77
CA VAL A 514 -8.97 26.08 -13.77
C VAL A 514 -10.20 26.81 -13.20
N LEU A 515 -10.75 27.77 -13.95
CA LEU A 515 -11.90 28.57 -13.53
C LEU A 515 -13.19 27.74 -13.54
N VAL A 516 -14.00 27.86 -12.47
CA VAL A 516 -15.24 27.11 -12.31
C VAL A 516 -16.39 28.04 -11.95
N ARG A 517 -17.48 27.95 -12.67
CA ARG A 517 -18.71 28.69 -12.39
C ARG A 517 -19.48 28.04 -11.23
N ARG A 518 -19.23 28.50 -10.01
CA ARG A 518 -19.87 27.99 -8.79
C ARG A 518 -21.41 27.91 -8.88
N GLN A 519 -22.06 28.92 -9.40
CA GLN A 519 -23.52 28.96 -9.50
C GLN A 519 -24.07 27.90 -10.48
N GLU A 520 -23.39 27.68 -11.60
CA GLU A 520 -23.79 26.67 -12.60
C GLU A 520 -23.53 25.24 -12.03
N LEU A 521 -22.45 25.06 -11.27
CA LEU A 521 -22.15 23.81 -10.58
C LEU A 521 -23.23 23.48 -9.54
N GLN A 522 -23.69 24.47 -8.77
CA GLN A 522 -24.79 24.31 -7.82
C GLN A 522 -26.10 23.98 -8.54
N ALA A 523 -26.46 24.74 -9.59
CA ALA A 523 -27.67 24.47 -10.37
C ALA A 523 -27.67 23.07 -10.99
N TYR A 524 -26.50 22.59 -11.45
CA TYR A 524 -26.37 21.23 -11.91
C TYR A 524 -26.67 20.20 -10.80
N GLY A 525 -26.13 20.41 -9.59
CA GLY A 525 -26.37 19.52 -8.44
C GLY A 525 -27.86 19.51 -8.01
N ASP A 526 -28.49 20.68 -8.01
CA ASP A 526 -29.90 20.84 -7.66
C ASP A 526 -30.82 20.13 -8.66
N ALA A 527 -30.50 20.15 -9.95
CA ALA A 527 -31.26 19.46 -10.99
C ALA A 527 -31.27 17.91 -10.85
N LEU A 528 -30.36 17.34 -10.10
CA LEU A 528 -30.31 15.89 -9.83
C LEU A 528 -31.24 15.46 -8.67
N VAL A 529 -31.61 16.38 -7.78
CA VAL A 529 -32.26 16.07 -6.50
C VAL A 529 -33.62 15.39 -6.70
N ASP A 530 -34.47 15.92 -7.58
CA ASP A 530 -35.81 15.37 -7.80
C ASP A 530 -35.73 13.91 -8.27
N ARG A 531 -34.85 13.61 -9.19
CA ARG A 531 -34.67 12.25 -9.72
C ARG A 531 -34.07 11.30 -8.67
N ILE A 532 -33.15 11.77 -7.84
CA ILE A 532 -32.59 11.00 -6.71
C ILE A 532 -33.70 10.61 -5.73
N ASN A 533 -34.56 11.58 -5.35
CA ASN A 533 -35.66 11.34 -4.41
C ASN A 533 -36.72 10.38 -4.98
N GLU A 534 -37.05 10.50 -6.27
CA GLU A 534 -37.95 9.58 -6.98
C GLU A 534 -37.41 8.15 -6.94
N LEU A 535 -36.14 7.97 -7.28
CA LEU A 535 -35.48 6.66 -7.27
C LEU A 535 -35.38 6.06 -5.85
N GLU A 536 -35.06 6.87 -4.85
CA GLU A 536 -35.01 6.44 -3.45
C GLU A 536 -36.34 5.89 -3.00
N THR A 537 -37.43 6.63 -3.26
CA THR A 537 -38.80 6.20 -2.95
C THR A 537 -39.14 4.88 -3.64
N LYS A 538 -38.89 4.79 -4.95
CA LYS A 538 -39.14 3.61 -5.77
C LYS A 538 -38.34 2.39 -5.30
N ILE A 539 -37.08 2.56 -4.92
CA ILE A 539 -36.21 1.47 -4.42
C ILE A 539 -36.72 1.01 -3.05
N HIS A 540 -37.06 1.91 -2.15
CA HIS A 540 -37.60 1.57 -0.82
C HIS A 540 -38.97 0.83 -0.90
N GLU A 541 -39.84 1.27 -1.80
CA GLU A 541 -41.12 0.59 -2.09
C GLU A 541 -40.86 -0.84 -2.62
N ALA A 542 -39.99 -1.00 -3.61
CA ALA A 542 -39.66 -2.30 -4.18
C ALA A 542 -38.96 -3.24 -3.18
N ALA A 543 -38.14 -2.70 -2.27
CA ALA A 543 -37.51 -3.45 -1.18
C ALA A 543 -38.44 -3.76 -0.01
N GLY A 544 -39.55 -3.01 0.11
CA GLY A 544 -40.54 -3.11 1.22
C GLY A 544 -39.96 -2.64 2.57
N CYS A 545 -38.94 -1.80 2.58
CA CYS A 545 -38.35 -1.16 3.76
C CYS A 545 -37.39 -0.04 3.39
N GLU A 546 -37.22 0.91 4.30
CA GLU A 546 -36.17 1.94 4.21
C GLU A 546 -34.80 1.38 4.61
N PHE A 547 -33.77 1.76 3.90
CA PHE A 547 -32.38 1.40 4.19
C PHE A 547 -31.43 2.35 3.46
N ASN A 548 -30.16 2.41 3.86
CA ASN A 548 -29.17 3.22 3.17
C ASN A 548 -28.69 2.50 1.89
N ILE A 549 -29.17 2.95 0.72
CA ILE A 549 -28.88 2.39 -0.61
C ILE A 549 -27.39 2.49 -0.94
N ASN A 550 -26.68 3.49 -0.39
CA ASN A 550 -25.24 3.68 -0.57
C ASN A 550 -24.40 2.80 0.37
N SER A 551 -25.00 2.12 1.37
CA SER A 551 -24.30 1.17 2.23
C SER A 551 -24.15 -0.19 1.54
N PRO A 552 -22.94 -0.65 1.19
CA PRO A 552 -22.73 -1.96 0.55
C PRO A 552 -23.28 -3.12 1.39
N LYS A 553 -23.19 -3.01 2.73
CA LYS A 553 -23.65 -4.02 3.65
C LYS A 553 -25.18 -4.13 3.64
N GLN A 554 -25.88 -3.01 3.89
CA GLN A 554 -27.34 -3.00 3.92
C GLN A 554 -27.94 -3.41 2.57
N LEU A 555 -27.38 -2.87 1.47
CA LEU A 555 -27.83 -3.23 0.13
C LEU A 555 -27.61 -4.72 -0.16
N GLY A 556 -26.48 -5.29 0.24
CA GLY A 556 -26.21 -6.72 0.08
C GLY A 556 -27.20 -7.61 0.85
N GLU A 557 -27.53 -7.25 2.09
CA GLU A 557 -28.55 -7.92 2.90
C GLU A 557 -29.93 -7.85 2.25
N ILE A 558 -30.33 -6.68 1.73
CA ILE A 558 -31.63 -6.50 1.06
C ILE A 558 -31.71 -7.33 -0.23
N LEU A 559 -30.75 -7.17 -1.15
CA LEU A 559 -30.82 -7.82 -2.46
C LEU A 559 -30.67 -9.35 -2.38
N PHE A 560 -29.73 -9.83 -1.60
CA PHE A 560 -29.36 -11.27 -1.65
C PHE A 560 -29.96 -12.11 -0.52
N GLU A 561 -30.29 -11.52 0.64
CA GLU A 561 -30.90 -12.27 1.75
C GLU A 561 -32.41 -12.05 1.81
N LYS A 562 -32.90 -10.79 1.77
CA LYS A 562 -34.30 -10.49 1.89
C LYS A 562 -35.09 -10.76 0.57
N MET A 563 -34.57 -10.26 -0.54
CA MET A 563 -35.21 -10.43 -1.86
C MET A 563 -34.75 -11.72 -2.56
N GLY A 564 -33.66 -12.36 -2.12
CA GLY A 564 -33.23 -13.67 -2.62
C GLY A 564 -32.71 -13.68 -4.05
N LEU A 565 -32.10 -12.55 -4.53
CA LEU A 565 -31.55 -12.47 -5.87
C LEU A 565 -30.38 -13.45 -6.03
N LYS A 566 -30.38 -14.19 -7.14
CA LYS A 566 -29.31 -15.15 -7.47
C LYS A 566 -28.15 -14.42 -8.15
N GLY A 567 -26.91 -14.88 -7.90
CA GLY A 567 -25.70 -14.33 -8.55
C GLY A 567 -24.85 -13.42 -7.66
N GLY A 568 -25.21 -13.23 -6.38
CA GLY A 568 -24.40 -12.46 -5.42
C GLY A 568 -23.07 -13.13 -5.10
N LYS A 569 -21.99 -12.36 -5.16
CA LYS A 569 -20.63 -12.80 -4.77
C LYS A 569 -20.39 -12.54 -3.29
N LYS A 570 -20.26 -13.60 -2.47
CA LYS A 570 -19.90 -13.45 -1.05
C LYS A 570 -18.47 -12.99 -0.86
N THR A 571 -18.28 -12.06 0.07
CA THR A 571 -16.97 -11.56 0.54
C THR A 571 -16.82 -11.87 2.03
N LYS A 572 -15.65 -11.57 2.63
CA LYS A 572 -15.44 -11.75 4.07
C LYS A 572 -16.39 -10.91 4.96
N THR A 573 -16.93 -9.82 4.43
CA THR A 573 -17.76 -8.84 5.15
C THR A 573 -19.22 -8.81 4.71
N GLY A 574 -19.67 -9.73 3.84
CA GLY A 574 -21.02 -9.78 3.30
C GLY A 574 -21.06 -10.03 1.79
N TYR A 575 -22.09 -9.55 1.11
CA TYR A 575 -22.19 -9.64 -0.35
C TYR A 575 -21.54 -8.42 -1.03
N SER A 576 -20.87 -8.66 -2.14
CA SER A 576 -20.36 -7.57 -2.98
C SER A 576 -21.52 -6.90 -3.72
N THR A 577 -21.57 -5.57 -3.62
CA THR A 577 -22.49 -4.71 -4.37
C THR A 577 -21.73 -3.77 -5.31
N ALA A 578 -20.58 -4.23 -5.83
CA ALA A 578 -19.79 -3.49 -6.81
C ALA A 578 -20.58 -3.38 -8.13
N ALA A 579 -20.33 -2.31 -8.87
CA ALA A 579 -21.08 -1.97 -10.09
C ALA A 579 -21.09 -3.10 -11.11
N ASP A 580 -19.93 -3.75 -11.33
CA ASP A 580 -19.74 -4.87 -12.27
C ASP A 580 -20.64 -6.11 -11.94
N ILE A 581 -20.95 -6.30 -10.66
CA ILE A 581 -21.84 -7.37 -10.20
C ILE A 581 -23.31 -6.94 -10.36
N LEU A 582 -23.63 -5.70 -10.01
CA LEU A 582 -24.99 -5.19 -10.13
C LEU A 582 -25.41 -5.02 -11.60
N GLU A 583 -24.52 -4.58 -12.50
CA GLU A 583 -24.78 -4.46 -13.94
C GLU A 583 -25.21 -5.79 -14.56
N LYS A 584 -24.60 -6.92 -14.14
CA LYS A 584 -24.99 -8.28 -14.60
C LYS A 584 -26.39 -8.69 -14.12
N LEU A 585 -26.85 -8.13 -13.01
CA LEU A 585 -28.14 -8.45 -12.42
C LEU A 585 -29.24 -7.48 -12.88
N ALA A 586 -28.88 -6.33 -13.41
CA ALA A 586 -29.82 -5.27 -13.79
C ALA A 586 -30.73 -5.66 -14.94
N ALA A 587 -30.28 -6.49 -15.88
CA ALA A 587 -31.07 -6.93 -17.03
C ALA A 587 -32.35 -7.69 -16.61
N ASP A 588 -32.24 -8.50 -15.55
CA ASP A 588 -33.34 -9.36 -15.05
C ASP A 588 -34.07 -8.75 -13.83
N ASN A 589 -33.56 -7.68 -13.26
CA ASN A 589 -34.03 -7.11 -12.00
C ASN A 589 -34.16 -5.58 -12.06
N PRO A 590 -35.36 -5.02 -12.32
CA PRO A 590 -35.55 -3.56 -12.44
C PRO A 590 -35.05 -2.75 -11.23
N ILE A 591 -35.23 -3.24 -10.00
CA ILE A 591 -34.73 -2.56 -8.80
C ILE A 591 -33.20 -2.38 -8.84
N VAL A 592 -32.45 -3.31 -9.43
CA VAL A 592 -31.00 -3.22 -9.54
C VAL A 592 -30.58 -2.12 -10.53
N ALA A 593 -31.35 -1.96 -11.61
CA ALA A 593 -31.15 -0.86 -12.56
C ALA A 593 -31.41 0.51 -11.88
N ASP A 594 -32.51 0.63 -11.11
CA ASP A 594 -32.83 1.82 -10.32
C ASP A 594 -31.74 2.12 -9.28
N ILE A 595 -31.17 1.12 -8.61
CA ILE A 595 -30.07 1.27 -7.64
C ILE A 595 -28.80 1.75 -8.33
N LEU A 596 -28.46 1.23 -9.51
CA LEU A 596 -27.31 1.69 -10.28
C LEU A 596 -27.45 3.16 -10.70
N GLU A 597 -28.66 3.54 -11.18
CA GLU A 597 -28.97 4.94 -11.53
C GLU A 597 -28.88 5.85 -10.29
N TYR A 598 -29.53 5.46 -9.18
CA TYR A 598 -29.50 6.19 -7.91
C TYR A 598 -28.07 6.43 -7.40
N ARG A 599 -27.24 5.38 -7.35
CA ARG A 599 -25.85 5.48 -6.91
C ARG A 599 -25.01 6.36 -7.84
N GLY A 600 -25.28 6.27 -9.16
CA GLY A 600 -24.65 7.13 -10.16
C GLY A 600 -24.97 8.61 -9.94
N LEU A 601 -26.25 8.96 -9.81
CA LEU A 601 -26.71 10.33 -9.56
C LEU A 601 -26.24 10.86 -8.20
N THR A 602 -26.33 10.06 -7.15
CA THR A 602 -25.86 10.44 -5.81
C THR A 602 -24.36 10.73 -5.81
N LYS A 603 -23.56 9.94 -6.54
CA LYS A 603 -22.13 10.19 -6.71
C LYS A 603 -21.87 11.47 -7.49
N LEU A 604 -22.62 11.72 -8.59
CA LEU A 604 -22.52 12.96 -9.36
C LEU A 604 -22.81 14.18 -8.48
N LYS A 605 -23.84 14.11 -7.65
CA LYS A 605 -24.19 15.18 -6.73
C LYS A 605 -23.14 15.35 -5.62
N SER A 606 -22.90 14.34 -4.82
CA SER A 606 -22.08 14.46 -3.60
C SER A 606 -20.60 14.67 -3.89
N THR A 607 -20.02 13.92 -4.85
CA THR A 607 -18.58 13.96 -5.13
C THR A 607 -18.22 15.11 -6.08
N TYR A 608 -19.05 15.33 -7.10
CA TYR A 608 -18.69 16.29 -8.14
C TYR A 608 -19.40 17.62 -8.00
N ALA A 609 -20.74 17.69 -7.80
CA ALA A 609 -21.41 18.96 -7.65
C ALA A 609 -21.09 19.64 -6.32
N ASP A 610 -21.36 18.95 -5.20
CA ASP A 610 -21.14 19.49 -3.87
C ASP A 610 -19.63 19.50 -3.51
N GLY A 611 -18.96 18.36 -3.74
CA GLY A 611 -17.56 18.20 -3.36
C GLY A 611 -16.56 19.09 -4.12
N LEU A 612 -16.77 19.37 -5.41
CA LEU A 612 -15.91 20.31 -6.14
C LEU A 612 -16.10 21.76 -5.68
N ALA A 613 -17.31 22.11 -5.23
CA ALA A 613 -17.61 23.47 -4.76
C ALA A 613 -16.73 23.89 -3.57
N ASP A 614 -16.32 22.93 -2.72
CA ASP A 614 -15.45 23.17 -1.57
C ASP A 614 -14.00 23.53 -1.96
N TYR A 615 -13.58 23.15 -3.18
CA TYR A 615 -12.24 23.41 -3.70
C TYR A 615 -12.16 24.68 -4.55
N ILE A 616 -13.27 25.37 -4.81
CA ILE A 616 -13.24 26.64 -5.54
C ILE A 616 -12.70 27.73 -4.60
N GLU A 617 -11.56 28.30 -4.95
CA GLU A 617 -10.87 29.32 -4.15
C GLU A 617 -11.44 30.73 -4.39
N GLU A 618 -10.86 31.75 -3.77
CA GLU A 618 -11.34 33.14 -3.83
C GLU A 618 -11.25 33.74 -5.24
N ASP A 619 -10.28 33.27 -6.04
CA ASP A 619 -10.12 33.65 -7.45
C ASP A 619 -11.11 32.96 -8.39
N GLY A 620 -12.00 32.10 -7.85
CA GLY A 620 -12.98 31.33 -8.61
C GLY A 620 -12.40 30.09 -9.31
N ARG A 621 -11.15 29.73 -9.04
CA ARG A 621 -10.46 28.61 -9.66
C ARG A 621 -10.36 27.41 -8.73
N ILE A 622 -10.20 26.24 -9.31
CA ILE A 622 -9.79 25.01 -8.63
C ILE A 622 -8.32 24.77 -8.97
N HIS A 623 -7.50 24.70 -7.92
CA HIS A 623 -6.07 24.37 -8.00
C HIS A 623 -5.87 22.93 -7.52
N THR A 624 -5.94 21.96 -8.44
CA THR A 624 -5.67 20.56 -8.14
C THR A 624 -4.18 20.35 -7.87
N SER A 625 -3.83 19.34 -7.11
CA SER A 625 -2.44 18.89 -6.94
C SER A 625 -2.12 17.76 -7.91
N PHE A 626 -1.12 17.93 -8.75
CA PHE A 626 -0.61 16.89 -9.65
C PHE A 626 0.54 16.12 -9.01
N ASN A 627 0.32 14.84 -8.72
CA ASN A 627 1.32 13.99 -8.08
C ASN A 627 2.12 13.19 -9.11
N GLN A 628 3.42 13.35 -9.07
CA GLN A 628 4.38 12.74 -9.97
C GLN A 628 4.94 11.42 -9.43
N THR A 629 4.86 11.18 -8.11
CA THR A 629 5.56 10.13 -7.37
C THR A 629 4.64 9.04 -6.79
N ILE A 630 3.36 8.97 -7.24
CA ILE A 630 2.38 8.02 -6.67
C ILE A 630 2.23 6.77 -7.54
N THR A 631 2.11 6.94 -8.86
CA THR A 631 1.80 5.80 -9.73
C THR A 631 3.05 5.00 -10.09
N ALA A 632 2.97 3.68 -10.03
CA ALA A 632 4.13 2.84 -10.39
C ALA A 632 4.43 2.79 -11.91
N THR A 633 3.57 3.36 -12.76
CA THR A 633 3.74 3.42 -14.22
C THR A 633 4.34 4.72 -14.72
N GLY A 634 4.54 5.72 -13.85
CA GLY A 634 4.97 7.06 -14.25
C GLY A 634 3.83 7.99 -14.66
N ARG A 635 2.58 7.55 -14.70
CA ARG A 635 1.44 8.44 -14.93
C ARG A 635 1.32 9.48 -13.82
N ILE A 636 0.93 10.68 -14.17
CA ILE A 636 0.59 11.75 -13.22
C ILE A 636 -0.80 11.45 -12.64
N SER A 637 -0.98 11.64 -11.35
CA SER A 637 -2.30 11.58 -10.70
C SER A 637 -2.72 12.95 -10.19
N SER A 638 -4.02 13.18 -10.08
CA SER A 638 -4.59 14.44 -9.59
C SER A 638 -5.33 14.19 -8.28
N THR A 639 -5.12 15.07 -7.30
CA THR A 639 -5.76 15.01 -5.98
C THR A 639 -6.14 16.41 -5.50
N GLU A 640 -7.04 16.50 -4.56
CA GLU A 640 -7.48 17.74 -3.89
C GLU A 640 -7.94 18.88 -4.82
N PRO A 641 -8.92 18.63 -5.71
CA PRO A 641 -9.68 17.42 -5.99
C PRO A 641 -9.10 16.60 -7.15
N ASN A 642 -9.52 15.33 -7.32
CA ASN A 642 -9.16 14.55 -8.50
C ASN A 642 -10.00 14.95 -9.71
N LEU A 643 -9.44 15.79 -10.58
CA LEU A 643 -10.09 16.24 -11.81
C LEU A 643 -9.99 15.23 -12.97
N GLN A 644 -9.09 14.24 -12.87
CA GLN A 644 -8.93 13.19 -13.89
C GLN A 644 -10.07 12.16 -13.89
N ASN A 645 -10.87 12.12 -12.81
CA ASN A 645 -11.95 11.14 -12.63
C ASN A 645 -13.34 11.71 -12.92
N ILE A 646 -13.47 12.91 -13.51
CA ILE A 646 -14.77 13.48 -13.91
C ILE A 646 -15.41 12.54 -14.95
N PRO A 647 -16.66 12.06 -14.72
CA PRO A 647 -17.26 11.02 -15.54
C PRO A 647 -17.47 11.45 -16.99
N MET A 648 -17.10 10.55 -17.94
CA MET A 648 -17.27 10.76 -19.37
C MET A 648 -18.23 9.76 -20.03
N ARG A 649 -18.59 8.68 -19.33
CA ARG A 649 -19.39 7.59 -19.92
C ARG A 649 -20.87 7.93 -20.05
N THR A 650 -21.39 8.75 -19.14
CA THR A 650 -22.81 9.14 -19.12
C THR A 650 -22.95 10.58 -19.57
N GLU A 651 -24.08 10.91 -20.21
CA GLU A 651 -24.39 12.29 -20.65
C GLU A 651 -24.38 13.25 -19.46
N LEU A 652 -25.10 12.90 -18.38
CA LEU A 652 -25.12 13.71 -17.15
C LEU A 652 -23.72 13.93 -16.58
N GLY A 653 -22.86 12.90 -16.57
CA GLY A 653 -21.48 13.03 -16.10
C GLY A 653 -20.67 14.03 -16.95
N ARG A 654 -20.84 13.99 -18.27
CA ARG A 654 -20.16 14.91 -19.20
C ARG A 654 -20.58 16.36 -18.99
N LEU A 655 -21.86 16.61 -18.64
CA LEU A 655 -22.38 17.97 -18.44
C LEU A 655 -21.65 18.72 -17.31
N ILE A 656 -21.03 18.05 -16.35
CA ILE A 656 -20.19 18.69 -15.33
C ILE A 656 -19.06 19.50 -15.95
N ARG A 657 -18.53 19.08 -17.10
CA ARG A 657 -17.44 19.80 -17.79
C ARG A 657 -17.85 21.18 -18.31
N LYS A 658 -19.15 21.45 -18.41
CA LYS A 658 -19.65 22.79 -18.83
C LYS A 658 -19.36 23.89 -17.81
N VAL A 659 -19.25 23.54 -16.52
CA VAL A 659 -18.98 24.52 -15.47
C VAL A 659 -17.51 24.97 -15.45
N PHE A 660 -16.61 24.22 -16.08
CA PHE A 660 -15.22 24.60 -16.25
C PHE A 660 -15.09 25.48 -17.48
N VAL A 661 -14.72 26.74 -17.27
CA VAL A 661 -14.69 27.77 -18.31
C VAL A 661 -13.33 28.49 -18.32
N PRO A 662 -12.88 29.00 -19.43
CA PRO A 662 -11.71 29.86 -19.46
C PRO A 662 -12.03 31.25 -18.91
N LYS A 663 -11.01 32.04 -18.58
CA LYS A 663 -11.16 33.45 -18.21
C LYS A 663 -11.69 34.30 -19.40
N ASP A 664 -12.13 35.49 -19.10
CA ASP A 664 -12.67 36.40 -20.11
C ASP A 664 -11.68 36.62 -21.27
N ASN A 665 -12.20 36.62 -22.50
CA ASN A 665 -11.43 36.73 -23.74
C ASN A 665 -10.50 35.53 -24.05
N TYR A 666 -10.77 34.39 -23.40
CA TYR A 666 -10.06 33.12 -23.67
C TYR A 666 -11.05 32.04 -24.15
N LEU A 667 -10.51 30.94 -24.63
CA LEU A 667 -11.22 29.72 -24.95
C LEU A 667 -10.37 28.54 -24.49
N PHE A 668 -10.94 27.33 -24.42
CA PHE A 668 -10.14 26.11 -24.22
C PHE A 668 -9.71 25.53 -25.57
N THR A 669 -8.45 25.12 -25.63
CA THR A 669 -7.91 24.26 -26.69
C THR A 669 -7.52 22.93 -26.04
N ASP A 670 -8.18 21.87 -26.47
CA ASP A 670 -8.01 20.49 -25.99
C ASP A 670 -7.35 19.65 -27.07
N ALA A 671 -6.39 18.82 -26.68
CA ALA A 671 -5.77 17.87 -27.58
C ALA A 671 -5.58 16.52 -26.90
N ASP A 672 -6.08 15.45 -27.52
CA ASP A 672 -6.07 14.08 -27.01
C ASP A 672 -5.30 13.16 -27.96
N TYR A 673 -4.41 12.32 -27.43
CA TYR A 673 -3.73 11.33 -28.25
C TYR A 673 -4.66 10.24 -28.74
N SER A 674 -4.69 10.03 -30.03
CA SER A 674 -5.44 8.92 -30.63
C SER A 674 -4.69 7.60 -30.44
N GLN A 675 -5.16 6.78 -29.49
CA GLN A 675 -4.70 5.40 -29.23
C GLN A 675 -3.19 5.28 -28.97
N ILE A 676 -2.61 6.14 -28.14
CA ILE A 676 -1.16 6.21 -27.89
C ILE A 676 -0.58 4.84 -27.45
N GLU A 677 -1.26 4.11 -26.56
CA GLU A 677 -0.76 2.83 -26.05
C GLU A 677 -0.63 1.78 -27.16
N LEU A 678 -1.55 1.73 -28.10
CA LEU A 678 -1.47 0.81 -29.25
C LEU A 678 -0.39 1.21 -30.26
N ARG A 679 -0.16 2.52 -30.44
CA ARG A 679 0.94 3.04 -31.28
C ARG A 679 2.31 2.75 -30.65
N VAL A 680 2.39 2.91 -29.34
CA VAL A 680 3.58 2.48 -28.56
C VAL A 680 3.81 0.97 -28.71
N LEU A 681 2.75 0.15 -28.57
CA LEU A 681 2.85 -1.29 -28.76
C LEU A 681 3.36 -1.66 -30.18
N ALA A 682 2.85 -1.00 -31.22
CA ALA A 682 3.30 -1.21 -32.59
C ALA A 682 4.80 -0.92 -32.73
N HIS A 683 5.28 0.18 -32.17
CA HIS A 683 6.69 0.58 -32.21
C HIS A 683 7.58 -0.40 -31.44
N ILE A 684 7.27 -0.69 -30.16
CA ILE A 684 8.16 -1.49 -29.30
C ILE A 684 8.15 -2.99 -29.66
N SER A 685 7.04 -3.52 -30.20
CA SER A 685 6.97 -4.88 -30.69
C SER A 685 7.65 -5.05 -32.05
N GLY A 686 7.76 -3.97 -32.83
CA GLY A 686 8.29 -4.02 -34.20
C GLY A 686 7.41 -4.82 -35.17
N ASP A 687 6.13 -5.03 -34.87
CA ASP A 687 5.22 -5.81 -35.71
C ASP A 687 4.89 -5.04 -36.99
N GLU A 688 5.42 -5.54 -38.13
CA GLU A 688 5.30 -4.87 -39.41
C GLU A 688 3.85 -4.69 -39.86
N GLN A 689 3.00 -5.67 -39.58
CA GLN A 689 1.60 -5.60 -39.98
C GLN A 689 0.82 -4.59 -39.14
N LEU A 690 1.14 -4.47 -37.84
CA LEU A 690 0.53 -3.48 -36.98
C LEU A 690 1.04 -2.06 -37.32
N ILE A 691 2.34 -1.91 -37.61
CA ILE A 691 2.94 -0.65 -38.05
C ILE A 691 2.30 -0.20 -39.38
N GLU A 692 2.16 -1.10 -40.36
CA GLU A 692 1.55 -0.78 -41.65
C GLU A 692 0.07 -0.41 -41.53
N ALA A 693 -0.66 -1.09 -40.63
CA ALA A 693 -2.04 -0.74 -40.32
C ALA A 693 -2.19 0.71 -39.85
N TYR A 694 -1.24 1.20 -39.01
CA TYR A 694 -1.23 2.60 -38.56
C TYR A 694 -0.77 3.60 -39.64
N LYS A 695 0.01 3.18 -40.63
CA LYS A 695 0.41 4.03 -41.77
C LYS A 695 -0.69 4.21 -42.80
N SER A 696 -1.65 3.28 -42.86
CA SER A 696 -2.72 3.28 -43.87
C SER A 696 -3.85 4.29 -43.62
N ASP A 697 -3.80 5.09 -42.55
CA ASP A 697 -4.81 6.10 -42.19
C ASP A 697 -6.24 5.53 -42.00
N ALA A 698 -6.37 4.22 -41.90
CA ALA A 698 -7.63 3.51 -41.75
C ALA A 698 -7.90 3.15 -40.28
N ASP A 699 -9.18 2.92 -39.95
CA ASP A 699 -9.60 2.51 -38.60
C ASP A 699 -8.94 1.20 -38.17
N ILE A 700 -7.97 1.25 -37.24
CA ILE A 700 -7.22 0.10 -36.72
C ILE A 700 -8.13 -1.00 -36.16
N HIS A 701 -9.24 -0.64 -35.50
CA HIS A 701 -10.16 -1.62 -34.95
C HIS A 701 -10.92 -2.34 -36.07
N ARG A 702 -11.23 -1.63 -37.16
CA ARG A 702 -11.85 -2.21 -38.33
C ARG A 702 -10.87 -3.10 -39.10
N ILE A 703 -9.60 -2.69 -39.24
CA ILE A 703 -8.53 -3.50 -39.80
C ILE A 703 -8.35 -4.78 -38.98
N THR A 704 -8.23 -4.67 -37.68
CA THR A 704 -8.11 -5.83 -36.77
C THR A 704 -9.34 -6.75 -36.90
N ALA A 705 -10.54 -6.19 -36.95
CA ALA A 705 -11.77 -6.96 -37.13
C ALA A 705 -11.76 -7.73 -38.45
N SER A 706 -11.40 -7.07 -39.55
CA SER A 706 -11.29 -7.70 -40.87
C SER A 706 -10.35 -8.90 -40.85
N LYS A 707 -9.19 -8.75 -40.20
CA LYS A 707 -8.18 -9.82 -40.14
C LYS A 707 -8.57 -10.94 -39.17
N VAL A 708 -9.02 -10.57 -37.95
CA VAL A 708 -9.37 -11.53 -36.87
C VAL A 708 -10.63 -12.32 -37.24
N PHE A 709 -11.63 -11.70 -37.87
CA PHE A 709 -12.88 -12.36 -38.22
C PHE A 709 -12.94 -12.86 -39.69
N HIS A 710 -11.84 -12.65 -40.42
CA HIS A 710 -11.75 -13.02 -41.85
C HIS A 710 -12.89 -12.43 -42.70
N THR A 711 -13.28 -11.20 -42.39
CA THR A 711 -14.36 -10.45 -43.06
C THR A 711 -13.72 -9.33 -43.90
N PRO A 712 -14.15 -9.14 -45.18
CA PRO A 712 -13.68 -8.01 -45.99
C PRO A 712 -13.85 -6.69 -45.24
N PHE A 713 -12.89 -5.75 -45.36
CA PHE A 713 -12.86 -4.48 -44.60
C PHE A 713 -14.18 -3.70 -44.71
N GLU A 714 -14.76 -3.65 -45.90
CA GLU A 714 -16.02 -2.93 -46.15
C GLU A 714 -17.25 -3.60 -45.50
N GLU A 715 -17.16 -4.92 -45.24
CA GLU A 715 -18.26 -5.74 -44.72
C GLU A 715 -18.16 -5.90 -43.19
N VAL A 716 -17.13 -5.32 -42.54
CA VAL A 716 -16.97 -5.39 -41.09
C VAL A 716 -18.13 -4.68 -40.40
N THR A 717 -18.87 -5.45 -39.60
CA THR A 717 -20.00 -4.90 -38.81
C THR A 717 -19.52 -4.10 -37.61
N ASP A 718 -20.40 -3.20 -37.08
CA ASP A 718 -20.10 -2.44 -35.87
C ASP A 718 -19.86 -3.34 -34.65
N LEU A 719 -20.53 -4.49 -34.59
CA LEU A 719 -20.29 -5.48 -33.54
C LEU A 719 -18.87 -6.07 -33.62
N GLN A 720 -18.43 -6.47 -34.81
CA GLN A 720 -17.08 -7.00 -35.04
C GLN A 720 -16.01 -5.93 -34.72
N ARG A 721 -16.24 -4.70 -35.18
CA ARG A 721 -15.36 -3.56 -34.86
C ARG A 721 -15.27 -3.32 -33.34
N ARG A 722 -16.40 -3.36 -32.62
CA ARG A 722 -16.43 -3.23 -31.16
C ARG A 722 -15.70 -4.37 -30.46
N ASN A 723 -15.90 -5.61 -30.92
CA ASN A 723 -15.20 -6.77 -30.37
C ASN A 723 -13.68 -6.68 -30.64
N ALA A 724 -13.27 -6.29 -31.83
CA ALA A 724 -11.85 -6.06 -32.14
C ALA A 724 -11.25 -4.93 -31.28
N LYS A 725 -12.01 -3.86 -31.02
CA LYS A 725 -11.58 -2.80 -30.09
C LYS A 725 -11.30 -3.37 -28.69
N ALA A 726 -12.20 -4.19 -28.16
CA ALA A 726 -12.00 -4.84 -26.86
C ALA A 726 -10.80 -5.80 -26.84
N VAL A 727 -10.56 -6.52 -27.95
CA VAL A 727 -9.36 -7.37 -28.08
C VAL A 727 -8.10 -6.53 -28.13
N ASN A 728 -8.04 -5.47 -28.96
CA ASN A 728 -6.87 -4.58 -29.07
C ASN A 728 -6.46 -4.02 -27.70
N PHE A 729 -7.41 -3.44 -26.96
CA PHE A 729 -7.12 -2.91 -25.63
C PHE A 729 -6.85 -4.03 -24.62
N GLY A 730 -7.60 -5.12 -24.69
CA GLY A 730 -7.40 -6.27 -23.81
C GLY A 730 -5.98 -6.84 -23.91
N ILE A 731 -5.41 -6.93 -25.10
CA ILE A 731 -4.02 -7.41 -25.31
C ILE A 731 -3.02 -6.47 -24.63
N VAL A 732 -3.16 -5.15 -24.76
CA VAL A 732 -2.32 -4.16 -24.06
C VAL A 732 -2.35 -4.36 -22.54
N TYR A 733 -3.50 -4.74 -21.99
CA TYR A 733 -3.66 -4.99 -20.56
C TYR A 733 -3.40 -6.44 -20.13
N GLY A 734 -2.93 -7.31 -21.03
CA GLY A 734 -2.65 -8.71 -20.73
C GLY A 734 -3.91 -9.51 -20.37
N ILE A 735 -5.03 -9.25 -21.06
CA ILE A 735 -6.32 -9.87 -20.78
C ILE A 735 -6.28 -11.39 -20.99
N SER A 736 -6.89 -12.15 -20.08
CA SER A 736 -7.11 -13.58 -20.25
C SER A 736 -8.37 -13.88 -21.07
N SER A 737 -8.45 -15.07 -21.65
CA SER A 737 -9.69 -15.52 -22.33
C SER A 737 -10.92 -15.48 -21.43
N PHE A 738 -10.75 -15.64 -20.12
CA PHE A 738 -11.81 -15.48 -19.15
C PHE A 738 -12.24 -13.99 -19.02
N GLY A 739 -11.29 -13.07 -18.87
CA GLY A 739 -11.58 -11.63 -18.82
C GLY A 739 -12.31 -11.16 -20.07
N LEU A 740 -11.76 -11.46 -21.25
CA LEU A 740 -12.35 -11.09 -22.53
C LEU A 740 -13.75 -11.67 -22.74
N SER A 741 -13.98 -12.92 -22.28
CA SER A 741 -15.31 -13.53 -22.36
C SER A 741 -16.36 -12.80 -21.52
N GLN A 742 -15.96 -12.25 -20.37
CA GLN A 742 -16.84 -11.44 -19.53
C GLN A 742 -17.14 -10.07 -20.17
N ASP A 743 -16.10 -9.42 -20.71
CA ASP A 743 -16.22 -8.08 -21.31
C ASP A 743 -17.11 -8.09 -22.56
N LEU A 744 -17.01 -9.13 -23.37
CA LEU A 744 -17.79 -9.25 -24.60
C LEU A 744 -19.09 -10.05 -24.46
N SER A 745 -19.35 -10.64 -23.30
CA SER A 745 -20.48 -11.57 -23.06
C SER A 745 -20.52 -12.74 -24.05
N ILE A 746 -19.35 -13.32 -24.33
CA ILE A 746 -19.15 -14.48 -25.22
C ILE A 746 -18.61 -15.68 -24.42
N THR A 747 -18.56 -16.85 -25.04
CA THR A 747 -17.96 -18.02 -24.41
C THR A 747 -16.44 -17.86 -24.25
N ARG A 748 -15.86 -18.51 -23.23
CA ARG A 748 -14.41 -18.53 -23.02
C ARG A 748 -13.65 -19.10 -24.24
N LYS A 749 -14.26 -20.03 -24.95
CA LYS A 749 -13.68 -20.65 -26.16
C LYS A 749 -13.61 -19.63 -27.29
N GLU A 750 -14.68 -18.90 -27.57
CA GLU A 750 -14.69 -17.80 -28.55
C GLU A 750 -13.67 -16.73 -28.22
N ALA A 751 -13.60 -16.30 -26.94
CA ALA A 751 -12.61 -15.34 -26.49
C ALA A 751 -11.17 -15.83 -26.70
N ALA A 752 -10.89 -17.11 -26.43
CA ALA A 752 -9.58 -17.73 -26.71
C ALA A 752 -9.25 -17.69 -28.18
N THR A 753 -10.23 -18.05 -29.05
CA THR A 753 -10.08 -17.99 -30.51
C THR A 753 -9.77 -16.58 -30.99
N TYR A 754 -10.43 -15.55 -30.46
CA TYR A 754 -10.14 -14.16 -30.84
C TYR A 754 -8.71 -13.74 -30.45
N ILE A 755 -8.24 -14.12 -29.26
CA ILE A 755 -6.85 -13.86 -28.82
C ILE A 755 -5.84 -14.61 -29.72
N GLU A 756 -6.10 -15.88 -30.06
CA GLU A 756 -5.24 -16.67 -30.93
C GLU A 756 -5.17 -16.08 -32.34
N GLN A 757 -6.30 -15.66 -32.92
CA GLN A 757 -6.36 -15.01 -34.22
C GLN A 757 -5.67 -13.66 -34.25
N TYR A 758 -5.79 -12.87 -33.14
CA TYR A 758 -5.05 -11.63 -33.00
C TYR A 758 -3.54 -11.86 -33.04
N PHE A 759 -3.02 -12.81 -32.28
CA PHE A 759 -1.59 -13.14 -32.27
C PHE A 759 -1.11 -13.82 -33.55
N ALA A 760 -1.98 -14.55 -34.26
CA ALA A 760 -1.67 -15.05 -35.60
C ALA A 760 -1.56 -13.89 -36.61
N THR A 761 -2.34 -12.84 -36.42
CA THR A 761 -2.29 -11.60 -37.24
C THR A 761 -1.07 -10.76 -36.92
N TYR A 762 -0.74 -10.61 -35.62
CA TYR A 762 0.35 -9.77 -35.13
C TYR A 762 1.37 -10.60 -34.31
N PRO A 763 2.18 -11.46 -34.95
CA PRO A 763 3.04 -12.43 -34.25
C PRO A 763 4.17 -11.78 -33.43
N GLN A 764 4.69 -10.63 -33.86
CA GLN A 764 5.75 -9.94 -33.15
C GLN A 764 5.23 -9.33 -31.83
N VAL A 765 3.94 -8.96 -31.78
CA VAL A 765 3.31 -8.51 -30.51
C VAL A 765 3.37 -9.64 -29.48
N LYS A 766 3.00 -10.89 -29.89
CA LYS A 766 3.10 -12.03 -28.98
C LYS A 766 4.53 -12.28 -28.52
N THR A 767 5.47 -12.31 -29.44
CA THR A 767 6.90 -12.49 -29.12
C THR A 767 7.41 -11.44 -28.15
N PHE A 768 7.04 -10.18 -28.34
CA PHE A 768 7.39 -9.08 -27.43
C PHE A 768 6.80 -9.31 -26.03
N LEU A 769 5.49 -9.59 -25.90
CA LEU A 769 4.83 -9.78 -24.62
C LEU A 769 5.40 -10.98 -23.85
N ASP A 770 5.61 -12.10 -24.51
CA ASP A 770 6.22 -13.29 -23.90
C ASP A 770 7.63 -13.00 -23.41
N LYS A 771 8.44 -12.27 -24.20
CA LYS A 771 9.78 -11.83 -23.81
C LYS A 771 9.77 -10.90 -22.62
N GLN A 772 8.83 -9.94 -22.54
CA GLN A 772 8.72 -9.05 -21.37
C GLN A 772 8.49 -9.82 -20.08
N VAL A 773 7.65 -10.86 -20.12
CA VAL A 773 7.42 -11.73 -18.96
C VAL A 773 8.67 -12.53 -18.60
N GLU A 774 9.40 -13.04 -19.57
CA GLU A 774 10.63 -13.81 -19.36
C GLU A 774 11.75 -12.92 -18.77
N ASP A 775 11.98 -11.76 -19.39
CA ASP A 775 12.96 -10.78 -18.94
C ASP A 775 12.63 -10.30 -17.51
N ALA A 776 11.34 -10.07 -17.21
CA ALA A 776 10.90 -9.67 -15.87
C ALA A 776 11.13 -10.77 -14.81
N LYS A 777 10.97 -12.05 -15.18
CA LYS A 777 11.28 -13.19 -14.29
C LYS A 777 12.77 -13.28 -13.97
N GLN A 778 13.64 -12.92 -14.92
CA GLN A 778 15.09 -12.94 -14.74
C GLN A 778 15.58 -11.70 -13.97
N ASN A 779 15.15 -10.51 -14.39
CA ASN A 779 15.68 -9.23 -13.88
C ASN A 779 14.92 -8.74 -12.64
N GLY A 780 13.69 -9.18 -12.41
CA GLY A 780 12.81 -8.69 -11.34
C GLY A 780 12.07 -7.39 -11.67
N TYR A 781 12.27 -6.81 -12.86
CA TYR A 781 11.62 -5.57 -13.31
C TYR A 781 11.45 -5.56 -14.84
N VAL A 782 10.61 -4.63 -15.32
CA VAL A 782 10.51 -4.23 -16.73
C VAL A 782 10.88 -2.77 -16.90
N THR A 783 11.15 -2.35 -18.15
CA THR A 783 11.56 -0.97 -18.48
C THR A 783 10.68 -0.37 -19.58
N THR A 784 10.48 0.96 -19.54
CA THR A 784 9.92 1.73 -20.65
C THR A 784 10.97 2.03 -21.71
N LEU A 785 10.56 2.62 -22.83
CA LEU A 785 11.46 3.11 -23.89
C LEU A 785 12.48 4.13 -23.37
N TYR A 786 12.14 4.90 -22.33
CA TYR A 786 12.96 5.93 -21.70
C TYR A 786 13.72 5.43 -20.46
N GLY A 787 13.74 4.10 -20.21
CA GLY A 787 14.50 3.50 -19.12
C GLY A 787 13.82 3.49 -17.76
N ARG A 788 12.57 3.96 -17.63
CA ARG A 788 11.82 3.89 -16.38
C ARG A 788 11.66 2.43 -15.96
N ARG A 789 12.08 2.08 -14.74
CA ARG A 789 11.99 0.72 -14.20
C ARG A 789 10.72 0.54 -13.37
N ARG A 790 10.08 -0.60 -13.56
CA ARG A 790 9.00 -1.07 -12.68
C ARG A 790 9.36 -2.44 -12.10
N PRO A 791 9.70 -2.56 -10.83
CA PRO A 791 9.90 -3.83 -10.13
C PRO A 791 8.60 -4.63 -10.08
N ILE A 792 8.69 -5.97 -10.17
CA ILE A 792 7.52 -6.87 -10.15
C ILE A 792 7.80 -8.04 -9.19
N PRO A 793 7.75 -7.80 -7.89
CA PRO A 793 8.00 -8.84 -6.88
C PRO A 793 6.99 -10.00 -6.95
N GLU A 794 5.77 -9.76 -7.46
CA GLU A 794 4.70 -10.75 -7.59
C GLU A 794 5.09 -11.95 -8.45
N LEU A 795 6.04 -11.80 -9.38
CA LEU A 795 6.51 -12.90 -10.24
C LEU A 795 7.21 -14.01 -9.45
N LYS A 796 7.76 -13.69 -8.27
CA LYS A 796 8.42 -14.65 -7.38
C LYS A 796 7.46 -15.33 -6.40
N SER A 797 6.17 -14.91 -6.36
CA SER A 797 5.19 -15.45 -5.42
C SER A 797 4.86 -16.92 -5.72
N SER A 798 4.72 -17.73 -4.69
CA SER A 798 4.19 -19.10 -4.76
C SER A 798 2.70 -19.11 -5.14
N ASN A 799 1.98 -18.02 -4.88
CA ASN A 799 0.56 -17.89 -5.19
C ASN A 799 0.34 -17.64 -6.69
N PHE A 800 -0.38 -18.57 -7.35
CA PHE A 800 -0.70 -18.47 -8.78
C PHE A 800 -1.40 -17.16 -9.18
N MET A 801 -2.33 -16.66 -8.35
CA MET A 801 -3.08 -15.42 -8.66
C MET A 801 -2.16 -14.20 -8.64
N GLN A 802 -1.26 -14.12 -7.66
CA GLN A 802 -0.26 -13.04 -7.58
C GLN A 802 0.72 -13.13 -8.75
N ARG A 803 1.24 -14.32 -9.05
CA ARG A 803 2.15 -14.56 -10.18
C ARG A 803 1.52 -14.16 -11.51
N SER A 804 0.26 -14.59 -11.74
CA SER A 804 -0.49 -14.22 -12.95
C SER A 804 -0.78 -12.71 -13.02
N PHE A 805 -0.97 -12.04 -11.88
CA PHE A 805 -1.06 -10.57 -11.83
C PHE A 805 0.29 -9.95 -12.23
N GLY A 806 1.41 -10.43 -11.69
CA GLY A 806 2.75 -9.96 -12.04
C GLY A 806 3.06 -10.12 -13.54
N GLU A 807 2.62 -11.21 -14.17
CA GLU A 807 2.78 -11.41 -15.62
C GLU A 807 2.00 -10.35 -16.44
N ARG A 808 0.78 -10.02 -16.05
CA ARG A 808 0.03 -8.92 -16.69
C ARG A 808 0.69 -7.57 -16.49
N VAL A 809 1.23 -7.31 -15.31
CA VAL A 809 1.99 -6.09 -15.03
C VAL A 809 3.24 -6.00 -15.92
N ALA A 810 3.95 -7.11 -16.12
CA ALA A 810 5.11 -7.18 -17.00
C ALA A 810 4.77 -6.84 -18.46
N MET A 811 3.64 -7.31 -18.95
CA MET A 811 3.16 -7.03 -20.32
C MET A 811 2.74 -5.57 -20.50
N ASN A 812 1.98 -5.02 -19.53
CA ASN A 812 1.35 -3.71 -19.66
C ASN A 812 2.30 -2.53 -19.33
N SER A 813 3.15 -2.68 -18.30
CA SER A 813 3.91 -1.53 -17.78
C SER A 813 4.86 -0.88 -18.76
N PRO A 814 5.56 -1.59 -19.66
CA PRO A 814 6.39 -0.97 -20.69
C PRO A 814 5.59 -0.09 -21.65
N ILE A 815 4.38 -0.50 -21.97
CA ILE A 815 3.48 0.19 -22.90
C ILE A 815 2.91 1.44 -22.23
N GLN A 816 2.24 1.27 -21.10
CA GLN A 816 1.59 2.34 -20.36
C GLN A 816 2.60 3.38 -19.83
N GLY A 817 3.76 2.89 -19.35
CA GLY A 817 4.80 3.77 -18.85
C GLY A 817 5.45 4.59 -19.97
N THR A 818 5.70 3.99 -21.14
CA THR A 818 6.19 4.73 -22.30
C THR A 818 5.20 5.79 -22.77
N ALA A 819 3.90 5.47 -22.80
CA ALA A 819 2.86 6.46 -23.11
C ALA A 819 2.86 7.63 -22.11
N ALA A 820 3.03 7.34 -20.82
CA ALA A 820 3.15 8.37 -19.79
C ALA A 820 4.41 9.24 -19.96
N ASP A 821 5.55 8.65 -20.32
CA ASP A 821 6.78 9.39 -20.58
C ASP A 821 6.64 10.30 -21.83
N ILE A 822 5.98 9.82 -22.89
CA ILE A 822 5.67 10.63 -24.08
C ILE A 822 4.74 11.79 -23.73
N MET A 823 3.73 11.57 -22.91
CA MET A 823 2.84 12.64 -22.44
C MET A 823 3.61 13.71 -21.67
N LYS A 824 4.54 13.32 -20.78
CA LYS A 824 5.41 14.25 -20.04
C LYS A 824 6.29 15.07 -20.98
N LEU A 825 6.88 14.42 -21.99
CA LEU A 825 7.66 15.13 -23.02
C LEU A 825 6.79 16.12 -23.80
N ALA A 826 5.58 15.73 -24.17
CA ALA A 826 4.64 16.64 -24.83
C ALA A 826 4.32 17.86 -23.95
N MET A 827 4.08 17.68 -22.66
CA MET A 827 3.86 18.76 -21.70
C MET A 827 5.05 19.73 -21.64
N ILE A 828 6.27 19.19 -21.56
CA ILE A 828 7.50 19.97 -21.53
C ILE A 828 7.64 20.79 -22.83
N HIS A 829 7.54 20.15 -23.99
CA HIS A 829 7.70 20.79 -25.29
C HIS A 829 6.62 21.87 -25.54
N VAL A 830 5.37 21.62 -25.12
CA VAL A 830 4.29 22.62 -25.22
C VAL A 830 4.58 23.80 -24.30
N TRP A 831 4.96 23.54 -23.04
CA TRP A 831 5.27 24.59 -22.08
C TRP A 831 6.44 25.47 -22.54
N GLU A 832 7.55 24.84 -22.96
CA GLU A 832 8.73 25.57 -23.47
C GLU A 832 8.39 26.44 -24.68
N GLU A 833 7.59 25.93 -25.61
CA GLU A 833 7.24 26.67 -26.84
C GLU A 833 6.27 27.82 -26.54
N LEU A 834 5.30 27.66 -25.63
CA LEU A 834 4.42 28.75 -25.18
C LEU A 834 5.24 29.89 -24.57
N HIS A 835 6.25 29.57 -23.74
CA HIS A 835 7.12 30.54 -23.10
C HIS A 835 8.09 31.18 -24.10
N ARG A 836 8.72 30.38 -24.97
CA ARG A 836 9.65 30.87 -26.00
C ARG A 836 8.97 31.89 -26.92
N ARG A 837 7.71 31.64 -27.30
CA ARG A 837 6.94 32.58 -28.12
C ARG A 837 6.32 33.71 -27.29
N LYS A 838 6.44 33.70 -25.96
CA LYS A 838 5.85 34.69 -25.04
C LYS A 838 4.34 34.82 -25.21
N LEU A 839 3.66 33.68 -25.43
CA LEU A 839 2.21 33.63 -25.53
C LEU A 839 1.56 33.81 -24.14
N ASN A 840 0.35 34.35 -24.13
CA ASN A 840 -0.42 34.51 -22.88
C ASN A 840 -1.23 33.26 -22.52
N SER A 841 -1.31 32.31 -23.42
CA SER A 841 -1.97 31.01 -23.23
C SER A 841 -1.19 30.12 -22.29
N ARG A 842 -1.89 29.30 -21.45
CA ARG A 842 -1.26 28.47 -20.41
C ARG A 842 -1.85 27.06 -20.36
N LEU A 843 -1.00 26.05 -20.10
CA LEU A 843 -1.45 24.70 -19.75
C LEU A 843 -2.25 24.76 -18.45
N SER A 844 -3.45 24.17 -18.44
CA SER A 844 -4.35 24.16 -17.28
C SER A 844 -4.50 22.77 -16.69
N LEU A 845 -4.80 21.75 -17.51
CA LEU A 845 -5.03 20.40 -17.05
C LEU A 845 -4.31 19.36 -17.92
N GLN A 846 -3.95 18.26 -17.29
CA GLN A 846 -3.54 17.02 -17.95
C GLN A 846 -4.46 15.90 -17.44
N ILE A 847 -5.14 15.21 -18.35
CA ILE A 847 -6.10 14.15 -18.02
C ILE A 847 -5.79 12.94 -18.92
N HIS A 848 -5.22 11.86 -18.34
CA HIS A 848 -4.84 10.64 -19.07
C HIS A 848 -3.92 10.94 -20.27
N ASP A 849 -4.46 10.96 -21.48
CA ASP A 849 -3.73 11.18 -22.74
C ASP A 849 -4.10 12.57 -23.36
N GLU A 850 -4.72 13.46 -22.58
CA GLU A 850 -5.31 14.75 -22.96
C GLU A 850 -4.55 15.92 -22.32
N LEU A 851 -4.33 16.99 -23.08
CA LEU A 851 -3.84 18.29 -22.61
C LEU A 851 -4.85 19.40 -22.88
N LEU A 852 -5.18 20.17 -21.84
CA LEU A 852 -6.09 21.32 -21.92
C LEU A 852 -5.31 22.61 -21.72
N ILE A 853 -5.43 23.54 -22.67
CA ILE A 853 -4.83 24.89 -22.64
C ILE A 853 -5.92 25.94 -22.50
N GLU A 854 -5.79 26.84 -21.54
CA GLU A 854 -6.53 28.08 -21.48
C GLU A 854 -5.89 29.07 -22.46
N THR A 855 -6.54 29.25 -23.62
CA THR A 855 -5.98 29.86 -24.82
C THR A 855 -6.54 31.28 -25.04
N ASN A 856 -5.66 32.28 -25.16
CA ASN A 856 -6.09 33.63 -25.56
C ASN A 856 -6.69 33.60 -26.96
N ARG A 857 -7.85 34.22 -27.16
CA ARG A 857 -8.56 34.20 -28.46
C ARG A 857 -7.74 34.75 -29.61
N ALA A 858 -6.88 35.73 -29.35
CA ALA A 858 -5.97 36.27 -30.36
C ALA A 858 -4.86 35.28 -30.78
N GLU A 859 -4.57 34.31 -29.93
CA GLU A 859 -3.53 33.29 -30.12
C GLU A 859 -4.10 31.92 -30.57
N ALA A 860 -5.45 31.80 -30.68
CA ALA A 860 -6.13 30.51 -30.80
C ALA A 860 -5.60 29.62 -31.94
N THR A 861 -5.40 30.16 -33.14
CA THR A 861 -4.89 29.43 -34.30
C THR A 861 -3.45 28.96 -34.05
N GLU A 862 -2.61 29.86 -33.54
CA GLU A 862 -1.19 29.60 -33.30
C GLU A 862 -1.04 28.52 -32.19
N VAL A 863 -1.81 28.63 -31.12
CA VAL A 863 -1.76 27.66 -30.01
C VAL A 863 -2.26 26.27 -30.44
N ALA A 864 -3.32 26.21 -31.25
CA ALA A 864 -3.84 24.98 -31.81
C ALA A 864 -2.79 24.23 -32.66
N GLU A 865 -2.11 24.97 -33.57
CA GLU A 865 -1.04 24.43 -34.41
C GLU A 865 0.17 23.98 -33.56
N LEU A 866 0.58 24.82 -32.62
CA LEU A 866 1.66 24.51 -31.67
C LEU A 866 1.38 23.23 -30.87
N LEU A 867 0.19 23.16 -30.25
CA LEU A 867 -0.20 22.01 -29.41
C LEU A 867 -0.18 20.73 -30.24
N LYS A 868 -0.80 20.74 -31.41
CA LYS A 868 -0.82 19.62 -32.33
C LYS A 868 0.57 19.20 -32.76
N ASP A 869 1.44 20.16 -33.15
CA ASP A 869 2.82 19.90 -33.59
C ASP A 869 3.64 19.28 -32.45
N LYS A 870 3.63 19.87 -31.23
CA LYS A 870 4.45 19.42 -30.12
C LYS A 870 4.02 18.05 -29.58
N MET A 871 2.72 17.79 -29.56
CA MET A 871 2.23 16.45 -29.18
C MET A 871 2.57 15.41 -30.24
N LYS A 872 2.39 15.69 -31.53
CA LYS A 872 2.75 14.75 -32.61
C LYS A 872 4.23 14.39 -32.65
N HIS A 873 5.08 15.36 -32.32
CA HIS A 873 6.54 15.19 -32.37
C HIS A 873 7.18 15.03 -30.98
N ALA A 874 6.40 14.68 -29.98
CA ALA A 874 6.92 14.46 -28.62
C ALA A 874 7.88 13.25 -28.55
N ALA A 875 7.73 12.26 -29.44
CA ALA A 875 8.60 11.10 -29.54
C ALA A 875 8.77 10.64 -31.00
N GLU A 876 9.92 10.05 -31.30
CA GLU A 876 10.20 9.44 -32.59
C GLU A 876 9.84 7.95 -32.55
N LEU A 877 8.67 7.61 -33.08
CA LEU A 877 8.18 6.24 -33.19
C LEU A 877 8.16 5.77 -34.65
N SER A 878 8.11 4.44 -34.87
CA SER A 878 7.91 3.83 -36.21
C SER A 878 6.52 4.09 -36.79
N VAL A 879 5.61 4.60 -35.98
CA VAL A 879 4.25 5.05 -36.35
C VAL A 879 4.05 6.50 -35.90
N SER A 880 3.34 7.32 -36.68
CA SER A 880 3.06 8.69 -36.30
C SER A 880 2.15 8.73 -35.07
N LEU A 881 2.40 9.68 -34.17
CA LEU A 881 1.44 10.03 -33.12
C LEU A 881 0.35 10.88 -33.73
N GLU A 882 -0.90 10.52 -33.54
CA GLU A 882 -2.04 11.31 -33.98
C GLU A 882 -2.75 11.96 -32.79
N VAL A 883 -3.23 13.17 -33.05
CA VAL A 883 -3.82 14.04 -32.03
C VAL A 883 -5.13 14.59 -32.53
N ASP A 884 -6.20 14.32 -31.79
CA ASP A 884 -7.51 14.91 -32.00
C ASP A 884 -7.54 16.24 -31.23
N LEU A 885 -7.85 17.33 -31.95
CA LEU A 885 -7.79 18.69 -31.42
C LEU A 885 -9.14 19.40 -31.58
N HIS A 886 -9.61 19.97 -30.47
CA HIS A 886 -10.87 20.73 -30.42
C HIS A 886 -10.68 22.04 -29.67
N THR A 887 -11.62 22.98 -29.88
CA THR A 887 -11.66 24.25 -29.16
C THR A 887 -13.08 24.52 -28.69
N GLY A 888 -13.26 25.16 -27.53
CA GLY A 888 -14.57 25.39 -26.97
C GLY A 888 -14.63 26.53 -25.95
N GLU A 889 -15.85 27.00 -25.68
CA GLU A 889 -16.13 28.03 -24.68
C GLU A 889 -16.12 27.47 -23.23
N ASN A 890 -16.11 26.17 -23.08
CA ASN A 890 -15.98 25.42 -21.84
C ASN A 890 -15.35 24.07 -22.15
N TRP A 891 -15.00 23.33 -21.12
CA TRP A 891 -14.33 22.04 -21.29
C TRP A 891 -15.20 20.97 -21.97
N TYR A 892 -16.55 21.07 -21.86
CA TYR A 892 -17.45 20.15 -22.55
C TYR A 892 -17.42 20.36 -24.07
N ASP A 893 -17.46 21.63 -24.51
CA ASP A 893 -17.48 22.00 -25.94
C ASP A 893 -16.10 21.82 -26.61
N ALA A 894 -15.03 21.82 -25.82
CA ALA A 894 -13.66 21.59 -26.27
C ALA A 894 -13.31 20.10 -26.45
N LYS A 895 -14.29 19.17 -26.35
CA LYS A 895 -14.01 17.72 -26.47
C LYS A 895 -14.91 17.00 -27.47
#